data_b89c0179bf5e02707d1861f7ae384a00
#
_entry.id   b89c0179bf5e02707d1861f7ae384a00
#
_cell.length_a   1.000
_cell.length_b   1.000
_cell.length_c   1.000
_cell.angle_alpha   90.00
_cell.angle_beta   90.00
_cell.angle_gamma   90.00
#
_symmetry.space_group_name_H-M   'P 1'
#
loop_
_entity.id
_entity.type
_entity.pdbx_description
1 polymer ?
#
loop_
_entity_poly.entity_id
_entity_poly.type
_entity_poly.pdbx_seq_one_letter_code
_entity_poly.pdbx_strand_id
1 'polypeptide(L)'
;MNYTAANTANSPTFLSEISSLTLKNNCLNCFKLNHQVTRKIGNRFSWQFSHKFPDVVVIFEDNCFWVLAKDEKSLPSPQQWKEALSDIQEVLREDIGDHYYSIHWLKDWQITALVTAQLAVRILKIFGKFSYPIVFPKDSQISENQVQVRREVNFWAEIINDTDPAICLTVESSIVYSGDLEQFYENHPYRQDAAKLLVGLKVKAIETNGIAKIIKIAGTIGEKREELLTKATGSISRRKLEEAHREQPVVAVQFGKNPQEYIYPLAALKPCMTDKDESLFQVNYGELLKETKIFYAERQERLKLYKQEAQNTLNNFGFQLKEKNINSREYPALFWTPPISLEQTPILFGKGERGEKIKTLKGLSKGGVYKRHREYADPARKIRLAILKPANLKVGDFREQLEKRLELYKFETILPAENQINFSVEGVGFEKRARLEEAVDQLIRGEIPVDIALVFLPQEDRNADNTEEGSLYSWIKKKFLDRGVITQMIYEKTLNNKGQYNNILNQVVPGILAKLGNLPYVLAEPLEIADYFIGLDVGRMPKKNLPGSLNVCASVRLYGKQGEFVRCRVEDSLTEGEEIPQRILENCLPQAELKNKTVLIYRDGKFQGKEVDNLLARARAINAKFILVECYKTGIPRLYNFEQKQINAPSKGLAFALSKREVILITSQVSEQIGVPRPLRLKVHELGEQVNLKQLVDTTLKLTLLHYGSLKDPRLPIPLYGADIIAYRRLQGIYPSLLEDDCQFWL
;
A
#
# COMPACT_ATOMS: atom_id res chain seq x y z
N MET A 1 -26.53 -16.34 10.74
CA MET A 1 -25.61 -17.47 10.56
C MET A 1 -24.70 -17.58 11.79
N ASN A 2 -24.75 -18.72 12.50
CA ASN A 2 -23.95 -18.92 13.71
C ASN A 2 -22.51 -19.24 13.31
N TYR A 3 -21.62 -18.28 13.52
CA TYR A 3 -20.19 -18.52 13.48
C TYR A 3 -19.83 -19.44 14.65
N THR A 4 -19.39 -20.64 14.37
CA THR A 4 -18.90 -21.55 15.39
C THR A 4 -17.62 -20.99 15.99
N ALA A 5 -17.61 -20.74 17.30
CA ALA A 5 -16.38 -20.56 18.04
C ALA A 5 -15.51 -21.81 17.85
N ALA A 6 -14.25 -21.62 17.45
CA ALA A 6 -13.28 -22.69 17.23
C ALA A 6 -12.89 -23.33 18.58
N ASN A 7 -13.76 -24.15 19.15
CA ASN A 7 -13.54 -24.90 20.39
C ASN A 7 -13.74 -26.39 20.17
N THR A 8 -12.87 -26.98 19.34
CA THR A 8 -12.60 -28.42 19.42
C THR A 8 -11.10 -28.62 19.63
N ALA A 9 -10.71 -29.61 20.42
CA ALA A 9 -9.31 -29.85 20.77
C ALA A 9 -8.32 -30.03 19.60
N ASN A 10 -8.82 -30.13 18.37
CA ASN A 10 -8.07 -30.31 17.12
C ASN A 10 -8.13 -29.10 16.17
N SER A 11 -8.71 -27.95 16.58
CA SER A 11 -8.72 -26.77 15.70
C SER A 11 -7.36 -26.06 15.72
N PRO A 12 -6.87 -25.55 14.57
CA PRO A 12 -5.63 -24.81 14.53
C PRO A 12 -5.69 -23.59 15.46
N THR A 13 -4.60 -23.31 16.16
CA THR A 13 -4.47 -22.09 16.94
C THR A 13 -4.10 -20.96 15.99
N PHE A 14 -4.82 -19.84 16.03
CA PHE A 14 -4.46 -18.63 15.31
C PHE A 14 -3.59 -17.74 16.19
N LEU A 15 -2.58 -17.12 15.58
CA LEU A 15 -1.58 -16.30 16.26
C LEU A 15 -1.42 -14.97 15.53
N SER A 16 -1.23 -13.87 16.28
CA SER A 16 -0.87 -12.56 15.75
C SER A 16 0.56 -12.16 16.15
N GLU A 17 1.11 -11.11 15.53
CA GLU A 17 2.39 -10.51 15.93
C GLU A 17 2.24 -9.48 17.06
N ILE A 18 1.13 -9.47 17.77
CA ILE A 18 0.84 -8.52 18.85
C ILE A 18 1.09 -9.17 20.19
N SER A 19 1.72 -8.42 21.08
CA SER A 19 1.93 -8.80 22.49
C SER A 19 1.28 -7.77 23.39
N SER A 20 0.43 -8.22 24.33
CA SER A 20 -0.06 -7.36 25.40
C SER A 20 1.08 -6.93 26.31
N LEU A 21 0.98 -5.75 26.89
CA LEU A 21 1.97 -5.22 27.83
C LEU A 21 1.30 -4.64 29.07
N THR A 22 2.05 -4.64 30.16
CA THR A 22 1.67 -4.01 31.42
C THR A 22 2.78 -3.08 31.86
N LEU A 23 2.42 -1.98 32.50
CA LEU A 23 3.35 -1.03 33.12
C LEU A 23 3.25 -1.12 34.64
N LYS A 24 4.37 -1.36 35.31
CA LYS A 24 4.51 -1.45 36.77
C LYS A 24 5.49 -0.37 37.31
N ASN A 25 5.56 0.77 36.68
CA ASN A 25 6.48 1.85 37.05
C ASN A 25 5.70 3.00 37.69
N ASN A 26 6.15 3.46 38.87
CA ASN A 26 5.54 4.56 39.61
C ASN A 26 6.13 5.93 39.22
N CYS A 27 7.15 5.99 38.37
CA CYS A 27 7.83 7.24 37.94
C CYS A 27 7.18 7.84 36.70
N LEU A 28 5.86 7.76 36.61
CA LEU A 28 5.06 8.35 35.54
C LEU A 28 4.51 9.71 35.99
N ASN A 29 4.65 10.71 35.12
CA ASN A 29 4.15 12.06 35.33
C ASN A 29 3.51 12.59 34.05
N CYS A 30 2.70 13.64 34.19
CA CYS A 30 2.06 14.29 33.07
C CYS A 30 2.07 15.81 33.22
N PHE A 31 2.36 16.53 32.13
CA PHE A 31 2.28 17.99 32.11
C PHE A 31 1.66 18.52 30.81
N LYS A 32 1.21 19.77 30.87
CA LYS A 32 0.80 20.57 29.70
C LYS A 32 1.68 21.81 29.57
N LEU A 33 1.74 22.35 28.37
CA LEU A 33 2.25 23.68 28.17
C LEU A 33 1.13 24.70 28.39
N ASN A 34 1.49 25.94 28.79
CA ASN A 34 0.53 27.03 28.98
C ASN A 34 -0.23 27.41 27.72
N HIS A 35 0.34 27.16 26.55
CA HIS A 35 -0.33 27.29 25.24
C HIS A 35 -0.51 25.93 24.58
N GLN A 36 -1.64 25.77 23.92
CA GLN A 36 -1.90 24.56 23.16
C GLN A 36 -0.98 24.47 21.93
N VAL A 37 -0.40 23.30 21.70
CA VAL A 37 0.47 23.04 20.57
C VAL A 37 -0.17 22.04 19.63
N THR A 38 0.13 22.15 18.35
CA THR A 38 -0.29 21.13 17.38
C THR A 38 0.40 19.79 17.67
N ARG A 39 -0.18 18.67 17.24
CA ARG A 39 0.42 17.35 17.39
C ARG A 39 1.84 17.27 16.83
N LYS A 40 2.10 17.96 15.71
CA LYS A 40 3.43 18.03 15.09
C LYS A 40 4.44 18.68 16.03
N ILE A 41 4.11 19.85 16.57
CA ILE A 41 4.97 20.61 17.49
C ILE A 41 5.14 19.85 18.80
N GLY A 42 4.07 19.35 19.40
CA GLY A 42 4.11 18.55 20.63
C GLY A 42 5.01 17.31 20.51
N ASN A 43 4.96 16.62 19.39
CA ASN A 43 5.88 15.50 19.11
C ASN A 43 7.34 15.97 19.02
N ARG A 44 7.63 17.13 18.42
CA ARG A 44 9.01 17.68 18.39
C ARG A 44 9.51 18.02 19.78
N PHE A 45 8.71 18.70 20.60
CA PHE A 45 9.04 18.95 22.00
C PHE A 45 9.34 17.64 22.75
N SER A 46 8.46 16.64 22.61
CA SER A 46 8.61 15.35 23.32
C SER A 46 9.90 14.61 22.93
N TRP A 47 10.31 14.67 21.66
CA TRP A 47 11.58 14.10 21.20
C TRP A 47 12.77 14.86 21.80
N GLN A 48 12.76 16.18 21.79
CA GLN A 48 13.83 17.00 22.35
C GLN A 48 14.00 16.76 23.87
N PHE A 49 12.90 16.70 24.62
CA PHE A 49 12.95 16.34 26.04
C PHE A 49 13.57 14.96 26.27
N SER A 50 13.17 13.95 25.48
CA SER A 50 13.75 12.60 25.60
C SER A 50 15.25 12.56 25.26
N HIS A 51 15.76 13.47 24.44
CA HIS A 51 17.18 13.58 24.16
C HIS A 51 17.96 14.35 25.24
N LYS A 52 17.33 15.33 25.89
CA LYS A 52 17.95 16.10 26.97
C LYS A 52 18.13 15.26 28.24
N PHE A 53 17.26 14.27 28.47
CA PHE A 53 17.25 13.46 29.68
C PHE A 53 17.47 11.98 29.34
N PRO A 54 18.70 11.44 29.55
CA PRO A 54 19.08 10.12 29.01
C PRO A 54 18.28 8.94 29.56
N ASP A 55 17.69 9.03 30.76
CA ASP A 55 16.89 7.96 31.38
C ASP A 55 15.40 8.31 31.50
N VAL A 56 14.94 9.26 30.68
CA VAL A 56 13.55 9.74 30.67
C VAL A 56 12.98 9.67 29.25
N VAL A 57 11.77 9.16 29.16
CA VAL A 57 11.02 9.11 27.91
C VAL A 57 9.83 10.04 27.98
N VAL A 58 9.68 10.89 26.98
CA VAL A 58 8.56 11.82 26.86
C VAL A 58 7.80 11.54 25.55
N ILE A 59 6.48 11.44 25.64
CA ILE A 59 5.59 11.40 24.46
C ILE A 59 4.55 12.50 24.55
N PHE A 60 3.97 12.88 23.41
CA PHE A 60 2.86 13.83 23.35
C PHE A 60 1.61 13.13 22.82
N GLU A 61 0.60 13.02 23.65
CA GLU A 61 -0.70 12.44 23.29
C GLU A 61 -1.80 13.12 24.08
N ASP A 62 -3.00 13.25 23.51
CA ASP A 62 -4.19 13.87 24.11
C ASP A 62 -3.91 15.30 24.66
N ASN A 63 -3.12 16.10 23.91
CA ASN A 63 -2.65 17.45 24.29
C ASN A 63 -1.88 17.49 25.60
N CYS A 64 -1.30 16.37 26.01
CA CYS A 64 -0.47 16.25 27.21
C CYS A 64 0.90 15.66 26.86
N PHE A 65 1.90 16.05 27.67
CA PHE A 65 3.22 15.43 27.66
C PHE A 65 3.27 14.39 28.79
N TRP A 66 3.46 13.15 28.39
CA TRP A 66 3.59 12.01 29.30
C TRP A 66 5.05 11.69 29.49
N VAL A 67 5.49 11.67 30.74
CA VAL A 67 6.89 11.52 31.16
C VAL A 67 7.02 10.22 31.92
N LEU A 68 7.92 9.36 31.48
CA LEU A 68 8.28 8.14 32.19
C LEU A 68 9.79 8.13 32.45
N ALA A 69 10.20 8.13 33.69
CA ALA A 69 11.58 7.93 34.08
C ALA A 69 11.86 6.46 34.39
N LYS A 70 13.10 6.04 34.20
CA LYS A 70 13.55 4.68 34.49
C LYS A 70 13.39 4.34 35.96
N ASP A 71 13.76 5.28 36.85
CA ASP A 71 13.61 5.20 38.30
C ASP A 71 13.47 6.63 38.90
N GLU A 72 13.24 6.74 40.21
CA GLU A 72 13.07 8.01 40.89
C GLU A 72 14.32 8.92 40.82
N LYS A 73 15.51 8.32 40.77
CA LYS A 73 16.78 9.08 40.69
C LYS A 73 16.98 9.70 39.32
N SER A 74 16.36 9.14 38.33
CA SER A 74 16.41 9.61 36.92
C SER A 74 15.43 10.74 36.65
N LEU A 75 14.54 11.10 37.58
CA LEU A 75 13.60 12.20 37.43
C LEU A 75 14.33 13.53 37.51
N PRO A 76 14.31 14.37 36.46
CA PRO A 76 14.91 15.68 36.50
C PRO A 76 14.23 16.62 37.49
N SER A 77 14.99 17.48 38.12
CA SER A 77 14.46 18.50 39.01
C SER A 77 13.62 19.56 38.27
N PRO A 78 12.73 20.29 38.95
CA PRO A 78 11.94 21.35 38.31
C PRO A 78 12.81 22.42 37.60
N GLN A 79 14.01 22.68 38.11
CA GLN A 79 14.95 23.63 37.50
C GLN A 79 15.51 23.08 36.18
N GLN A 80 15.89 21.80 36.12
CA GLN A 80 16.38 21.14 34.92
C GLN A 80 15.30 21.11 33.82
N TRP A 81 14.04 20.91 34.19
CA TRP A 81 12.92 21.00 33.24
C TRP A 81 12.75 22.38 32.64
N LYS A 82 12.90 23.46 33.42
CA LYS A 82 12.85 24.86 32.94
C LYS A 82 13.99 25.15 31.97
N GLU A 83 15.21 24.76 32.35
CA GLU A 83 16.39 24.93 31.49
C GLU A 83 16.24 24.16 30.17
N ALA A 84 15.84 22.90 30.25
CA ALA A 84 15.59 22.09 29.05
C ALA A 84 14.50 22.70 28.15
N LEU A 85 13.41 23.20 28.73
CA LEU A 85 12.36 23.86 27.95
C LEU A 85 12.88 25.15 27.27
N SER A 86 13.68 25.94 27.94
CA SER A 86 14.28 27.15 27.36
C SER A 86 15.15 26.82 26.14
N ASP A 87 16.06 25.83 26.29
CA ASP A 87 16.92 25.38 25.21
C ASP A 87 16.12 24.82 24.03
N ILE A 88 15.07 24.03 24.31
CA ILE A 88 14.22 23.42 23.28
C ILE A 88 13.43 24.49 22.53
N GLN A 89 12.95 25.53 23.21
CA GLN A 89 12.25 26.64 22.56
C GLN A 89 13.17 27.39 21.60
N GLU A 90 14.43 27.58 21.96
CA GLU A 90 15.41 28.19 21.06
C GLU A 90 15.66 27.34 19.83
N VAL A 91 15.82 26.02 19.99
CA VAL A 91 15.97 25.05 18.86
C VAL A 91 14.74 25.02 17.97
N LEU A 92 13.54 25.17 18.52
CA LEU A 92 12.28 25.10 17.77
C LEU A 92 11.74 26.48 17.37
N ARG A 93 12.47 27.57 17.57
CA ARG A 93 12.01 28.95 17.39
C ARG A 93 11.35 29.22 16.03
N GLU A 94 11.91 28.64 14.94
CA GLU A 94 11.35 28.78 13.61
C GLU A 94 9.94 28.13 13.46
N ASP A 95 9.64 27.11 14.26
CA ASP A 95 8.35 26.39 14.20
C ASP A 95 7.30 26.93 15.16
N ILE A 96 7.74 27.50 16.28
CA ILE A 96 6.85 27.97 17.37
C ILE A 96 6.66 29.48 17.38
N GLY A 97 7.47 30.24 16.61
CA GLY A 97 7.43 31.69 16.59
C GLY A 97 7.86 32.28 17.94
N ASP A 98 7.32 33.47 18.25
CA ASP A 98 7.67 34.21 19.49
C ASP A 98 6.85 33.78 20.72
N HIS A 99 6.21 32.63 20.69
CA HIS A 99 5.47 32.10 21.85
C HIS A 99 6.41 31.64 22.94
N TYR A 100 6.18 32.13 24.17
CA TYR A 100 6.87 31.64 25.36
C TYR A 100 6.07 30.55 26.05
N TYR A 101 6.66 29.36 26.22
CA TYR A 101 6.04 28.22 26.86
C TYR A 101 6.53 28.02 28.27
N SER A 102 5.62 27.52 29.13
CA SER A 102 5.92 27.09 30.51
C SER A 102 5.25 25.77 30.81
N ILE A 103 5.85 24.99 31.72
CA ILE A 103 5.38 23.65 32.11
C ILE A 103 4.39 23.76 33.24
N HIS A 104 3.23 23.14 33.09
CA HIS A 104 2.21 22.96 34.13
C HIS A 104 2.01 21.49 34.43
N TRP A 105 2.53 20.99 35.54
CA TRP A 105 2.36 19.63 36.01
C TRP A 105 0.93 19.37 36.42
N LEU A 106 0.36 18.23 35.92
CA LEU A 106 -0.98 17.80 36.27
C LEU A 106 -0.93 16.91 37.51
N LYS A 107 -1.84 17.13 38.46
CA LYS A 107 -1.96 16.30 39.67
C LYS A 107 -2.91 15.11 39.47
N ASP A 108 -4.01 15.36 38.74
CA ASP A 108 -5.04 14.37 38.46
C ASP A 108 -4.99 13.97 36.99
N TRP A 109 -4.47 12.79 36.72
CA TRP A 109 -4.39 12.21 35.38
C TRP A 109 -4.59 10.70 35.45
N GLN A 110 -5.12 10.14 34.35
CA GLN A 110 -5.25 8.70 34.13
C GLN A 110 -4.58 8.32 32.84
N ILE A 111 -3.69 7.33 32.93
CA ILE A 111 -3.02 6.82 31.73
C ILE A 111 -3.98 5.98 30.91
N THR A 112 -4.01 6.25 29.58
CA THR A 112 -4.78 5.45 28.63
C THR A 112 -3.94 4.27 28.09
N ALA A 113 -4.62 3.26 27.56
CA ALA A 113 -3.96 2.15 26.89
C ALA A 113 -3.06 2.62 25.75
N LEU A 114 -3.49 3.63 24.99
CA LEU A 114 -2.72 4.21 23.91
C LEU A 114 -1.44 4.86 24.38
N VAL A 115 -1.51 5.67 25.44
CA VAL A 115 -0.34 6.33 26.07
C VAL A 115 0.65 5.27 26.56
N THR A 116 0.16 4.23 27.24
CA THR A 116 0.97 3.11 27.71
C THR A 116 1.73 2.42 26.58
N ALA A 117 1.02 2.08 25.49
CA ALA A 117 1.62 1.43 24.34
C ALA A 117 2.62 2.36 23.61
N GLN A 118 2.32 3.65 23.49
CA GLN A 118 3.20 4.63 22.84
C GLN A 118 4.47 4.90 23.64
N LEU A 119 4.41 4.92 24.98
CA LEU A 119 5.60 5.00 25.83
C LEU A 119 6.53 3.81 25.59
N ALA A 120 5.99 2.60 25.56
CA ALA A 120 6.77 1.39 25.24
C ALA A 120 7.44 1.48 23.86
N VAL A 121 6.71 1.93 22.83
CA VAL A 121 7.26 2.14 21.49
C VAL A 121 8.35 3.21 21.48
N ARG A 122 8.19 4.30 22.23
CA ARG A 122 9.21 5.35 22.33
C ARG A 122 10.48 4.83 23.01
N ILE A 123 10.35 4.03 24.08
CA ILE A 123 11.47 3.37 24.75
C ILE A 123 12.22 2.48 23.75
N LEU A 124 11.53 1.64 23.00
CA LEU A 124 12.16 0.77 22.00
C LEU A 124 12.87 1.56 20.90
N LYS A 125 12.34 2.73 20.50
CA LYS A 125 12.98 3.59 19.49
C LYS A 125 14.26 4.25 19.99
N ILE A 126 14.34 4.61 21.27
CA ILE A 126 15.49 5.31 21.85
C ILE A 126 16.54 4.32 22.37
N PHE A 127 16.11 3.28 23.06
CA PHE A 127 16.98 2.37 23.83
C PHE A 127 17.07 0.96 23.27
N GLY A 128 16.22 0.59 22.29
CA GLY A 128 16.21 -0.74 21.71
C GLY A 128 17.51 -1.05 20.98
N LYS A 129 18.16 -2.14 21.36
CA LYS A 129 19.39 -2.64 20.73
C LYS A 129 19.03 -3.92 19.98
N PHE A 130 18.50 -3.75 18.77
CA PHE A 130 18.09 -4.86 17.93
C PHE A 130 19.22 -5.31 17.02
N SER A 131 19.41 -6.61 16.92
CA SER A 131 20.35 -7.21 15.97
C SER A 131 19.72 -7.29 14.58
N TYR A 132 20.41 -6.78 13.57
CA TYR A 132 19.94 -6.78 12.19
C TYR A 132 20.81 -7.67 11.32
N PRO A 133 20.48 -8.97 11.18
CA PRO A 133 21.25 -9.87 10.35
C PRO A 133 21.15 -9.50 8.87
N ILE A 134 22.28 -9.70 8.20
CA ILE A 134 22.44 -9.47 6.78
C ILE A 134 22.25 -10.79 6.04
N VAL A 135 21.53 -10.75 4.94
CA VAL A 135 21.35 -11.87 4.02
C VAL A 135 22.00 -11.49 2.69
N PHE A 136 22.91 -12.30 2.23
CA PHE A 136 23.53 -12.15 0.92
C PHE A 136 22.84 -13.08 -0.07
N PRO A 137 22.60 -12.66 -1.31
CA PRO A 137 22.14 -13.54 -2.37
C PRO A 137 23.10 -14.71 -2.56
N LYS A 138 22.56 -15.93 -2.69
CA LYS A 138 23.38 -17.17 -2.71
C LYS A 138 24.31 -17.29 -3.91
N ASP A 139 23.97 -16.67 -5.04
CA ASP A 139 24.66 -16.85 -6.33
C ASP A 139 25.23 -15.55 -6.91
N SER A 140 25.41 -14.50 -6.11
CA SER A 140 25.71 -13.21 -6.69
C SER A 140 27.16 -12.79 -6.53
N GLN A 141 27.74 -12.31 -7.62
CA GLN A 141 28.86 -11.37 -7.65
C GLN A 141 28.55 -10.05 -6.92
N ILE A 142 27.37 -9.94 -6.31
CA ILE A 142 26.85 -8.76 -5.59
C ILE A 142 27.63 -8.46 -4.31
N SER A 143 28.39 -9.41 -3.77
CA SER A 143 29.28 -9.16 -2.62
C SER A 143 30.30 -8.04 -2.88
N GLU A 144 30.65 -7.77 -4.13
CA GLU A 144 31.56 -6.68 -4.51
C GLU A 144 30.86 -5.31 -4.52
N ASN A 145 29.52 -5.28 -4.65
CA ASN A 145 28.76 -4.04 -4.88
C ASN A 145 28.16 -3.40 -3.62
N GLN A 146 28.52 -3.89 -2.44
CA GLN A 146 28.10 -3.32 -1.14
C GLN A 146 26.58 -3.21 -0.91
N VAL A 147 25.72 -3.77 -1.77
CA VAL A 147 24.27 -3.81 -1.57
C VAL A 147 23.88 -5.07 -0.79
N GLN A 148 23.07 -4.91 0.25
CA GLN A 148 22.72 -5.97 1.19
C GLN A 148 21.22 -6.02 1.44
N VAL A 149 20.70 -7.21 1.73
CA VAL A 149 19.36 -7.37 2.29
C VAL A 149 19.48 -7.53 3.80
N ARG A 150 18.86 -6.63 4.54
CA ARG A 150 18.87 -6.62 6.02
C ARG A 150 17.51 -7.03 6.56
N ARG A 151 17.50 -7.91 7.58
CA ARG A 151 16.31 -8.20 8.37
C ARG A 151 16.19 -7.17 9.49
N GLU A 152 15.10 -6.45 9.52
CA GLU A 152 14.86 -5.40 10.51
C GLU A 152 13.58 -5.70 11.31
N VAL A 153 13.52 -5.22 12.54
CA VAL A 153 12.28 -5.18 13.30
C VAL A 153 11.55 -3.87 13.00
N ASN A 154 10.26 -3.99 12.75
CA ASN A 154 9.35 -2.83 12.80
C ASN A 154 8.37 -3.04 13.94
N PHE A 155 8.03 -1.95 14.66
CA PHE A 155 7.15 -2.02 15.82
C PHE A 155 6.33 -0.74 16.00
N TRP A 156 5.13 -0.92 16.50
CA TRP A 156 4.19 0.17 16.75
C TRP A 156 3.21 -0.19 17.87
N ALA A 157 2.54 0.84 18.41
CA ALA A 157 1.52 0.72 19.45
C ALA A 157 0.22 0.15 18.86
N GLU A 158 -0.40 -0.76 19.59
CA GLU A 158 -1.73 -1.31 19.34
C GLU A 158 -2.57 -1.26 20.62
N ILE A 159 -3.88 -1.30 20.44
CA ILE A 159 -4.85 -1.43 21.53
C ILE A 159 -5.75 -2.60 21.19
N ILE A 160 -5.96 -3.48 22.16
CA ILE A 160 -6.84 -4.63 22.01
C ILE A 160 -8.09 -4.40 22.87
N ASN A 161 -9.26 -4.77 22.34
CA ASN A 161 -10.54 -4.60 23.02
C ASN A 161 -10.84 -3.16 23.49
N ASP A 162 -10.27 -2.16 22.83
CA ASP A 162 -10.39 -0.74 23.19
C ASP A 162 -9.72 -0.33 24.52
N THR A 163 -9.21 -1.28 25.32
CA THR A 163 -8.70 -1.05 26.69
C THR A 163 -7.30 -1.57 26.96
N ASP A 164 -6.87 -2.60 26.25
CA ASP A 164 -5.66 -3.32 26.62
C ASP A 164 -4.46 -2.83 25.79
N PRO A 165 -3.42 -2.25 26.43
CA PRO A 165 -2.25 -1.78 25.72
C PRO A 165 -1.46 -2.96 25.18
N ALA A 166 -0.97 -2.79 23.96
CA ALA A 166 -0.21 -3.81 23.26
C ALA A 166 0.81 -3.19 22.30
N ILE A 167 1.79 -3.97 21.90
CA ILE A 167 2.70 -3.62 20.81
C ILE A 167 2.68 -4.71 19.74
N CYS A 168 2.79 -4.29 18.49
CA CYS A 168 3.12 -5.18 17.40
C CYS A 168 4.63 -5.17 17.18
N LEU A 169 5.22 -6.36 17.02
CA LEU A 169 6.60 -6.56 16.59
C LEU A 169 6.57 -7.40 15.33
N THR A 170 7.06 -6.87 14.21
CA THR A 170 7.08 -7.58 12.92
C THR A 170 8.48 -7.60 12.32
N VAL A 171 8.76 -8.57 11.46
CA VAL A 171 10.00 -8.66 10.71
C VAL A 171 9.80 -8.08 9.34
N GLU A 172 10.68 -7.16 8.95
CA GLU A 172 10.72 -6.58 7.62
C GLU A 172 12.09 -6.80 7.00
N SER A 173 12.17 -6.67 5.68
CA SER A 173 13.44 -6.71 4.96
C SER A 173 13.62 -5.40 4.23
N SER A 174 14.81 -4.85 4.34
CA SER A 174 15.21 -3.65 3.59
C SER A 174 16.43 -3.96 2.72
N ILE A 175 16.43 -3.43 1.51
CA ILE A 175 17.62 -3.43 0.66
C ILE A 175 18.41 -2.17 1.04
N VAL A 176 19.63 -2.36 1.49
CA VAL A 176 20.47 -1.27 2.00
C VAL A 176 21.86 -1.31 1.39
N TYR A 177 22.46 -0.15 1.21
CA TYR A 177 23.86 -0.04 0.89
C TYR A 177 24.67 -0.19 2.20
N SER A 178 25.77 -0.94 2.18
CA SER A 178 26.55 -1.24 3.40
C SER A 178 27.25 -0.01 3.98
N GLY A 179 27.67 0.91 3.11
CA GLY A 179 28.28 2.18 3.46
C GLY A 179 27.28 3.31 3.74
N ASP A 180 27.79 4.49 3.98
CA ASP A 180 27.02 5.72 3.97
C ASP A 180 26.97 6.34 2.55
N LEU A 181 26.25 7.46 2.41
CA LEU A 181 26.10 8.12 1.11
C LEU A 181 27.39 8.78 0.63
N GLU A 182 28.31 9.15 1.54
CA GLU A 182 29.64 9.64 1.22
C GLU A 182 30.44 8.56 0.47
N GLN A 183 30.53 7.35 1.05
CA GLN A 183 31.23 6.22 0.44
C GLN A 183 30.61 5.82 -0.90
N PHE A 184 29.27 5.88 -1.01
CA PHE A 184 28.58 5.67 -2.28
C PHE A 184 29.00 6.70 -3.34
N TYR A 185 29.01 7.98 -2.98
CA TYR A 185 29.35 9.08 -3.87
C TYR A 185 30.80 9.01 -4.33
N GLU A 186 31.74 8.82 -3.40
CA GLU A 186 33.19 8.77 -3.69
C GLU A 186 33.59 7.59 -4.57
N ASN A 187 32.97 6.43 -4.36
CA ASN A 187 33.26 5.22 -5.12
C ASN A 187 32.50 5.12 -6.46
N HIS A 188 31.58 6.06 -6.73
CA HIS A 188 30.77 5.98 -7.93
C HIS A 188 31.49 6.55 -9.17
N PRO A 189 31.46 5.85 -10.34
CA PRO A 189 32.15 6.31 -11.55
C PRO A 189 31.67 7.65 -12.08
N TYR A 190 30.42 8.05 -11.80
CA TYR A 190 29.81 9.32 -12.23
C TYR A 190 29.82 10.41 -11.15
N ARG A 191 30.71 10.34 -10.15
CA ARG A 191 30.79 11.33 -9.05
C ARG A 191 31.02 12.78 -9.48
N GLN A 192 31.48 13.01 -10.71
CA GLN A 192 31.71 14.36 -11.27
C GLN A 192 30.41 15.14 -11.44
N ASP A 193 29.26 14.49 -11.59
CA ASP A 193 27.94 15.12 -11.66
C ASP A 193 27.11 14.74 -10.42
N ALA A 194 27.41 15.41 -9.31
CA ALA A 194 26.74 15.15 -8.04
C ALA A 194 25.21 15.34 -8.13
N ALA A 195 24.73 16.31 -8.90
CA ALA A 195 23.31 16.56 -9.05
C ALA A 195 22.61 15.39 -9.75
N LYS A 196 23.18 14.89 -10.85
CA LYS A 196 22.64 13.76 -11.59
C LYS A 196 22.68 12.45 -10.79
N LEU A 197 23.74 12.28 -9.96
CA LEU A 197 23.92 11.08 -9.16
C LEU A 197 23.03 11.03 -7.92
N LEU A 198 22.88 12.14 -7.20
CA LEU A 198 22.29 12.18 -5.86
C LEU A 198 20.84 12.69 -5.85
N VAL A 199 20.48 13.62 -6.74
CA VAL A 199 19.12 14.20 -6.70
C VAL A 199 18.08 13.18 -7.14
N GLY A 200 17.05 13.02 -6.29
CA GLY A 200 16.02 12.02 -6.51
C GLY A 200 16.23 10.72 -5.75
N LEU A 201 17.45 10.44 -5.28
CA LEU A 201 17.77 9.23 -4.54
C LEU A 201 17.03 9.22 -3.19
N LYS A 202 16.50 8.06 -2.82
CA LYS A 202 15.99 7.81 -1.46
C LYS A 202 17.15 7.52 -0.52
N VAL A 203 17.10 8.13 0.65
CA VAL A 203 18.12 7.97 1.69
C VAL A 203 17.48 7.74 3.04
N LYS A 204 18.21 7.12 3.94
CA LYS A 204 17.85 6.90 5.33
C LYS A 204 18.81 7.68 6.24
N ALA A 205 18.30 8.57 7.06
CA ALA A 205 19.11 9.27 8.04
C ALA A 205 19.62 8.30 9.11
N ILE A 206 20.93 8.30 9.38
CA ILE A 206 21.57 7.31 10.25
C ILE A 206 21.07 7.44 11.70
N GLU A 207 20.90 8.66 12.20
CA GLU A 207 20.46 8.90 13.57
C GLU A 207 18.99 8.61 13.84
N THR A 208 18.14 9.09 12.94
CA THR A 208 16.68 9.04 13.15
C THR A 208 16.01 7.81 12.52
N ASN A 209 16.75 7.08 11.70
CA ASN A 209 16.23 6.01 10.83
C ASN A 209 15.10 6.48 9.88
N GLY A 210 14.90 7.80 9.76
CA GLY A 210 13.90 8.39 8.90
C GLY A 210 14.25 8.24 7.43
N ILE A 211 13.28 7.88 6.59
CA ILE A 211 13.45 7.80 5.14
C ILE A 211 13.14 9.17 4.53
N ALA A 212 14.07 9.67 3.72
CA ALA A 212 13.97 10.94 3.03
C ALA A 212 14.31 10.78 1.54
N LYS A 213 14.01 11.80 0.76
CA LYS A 213 14.42 11.92 -0.65
C LYS A 213 15.33 13.14 -0.80
N ILE A 214 16.43 13.00 -1.53
CA ILE A 214 17.30 14.12 -1.89
C ILE A 214 16.59 14.97 -2.94
N ILE A 215 16.45 16.25 -2.65
CA ILE A 215 15.73 17.20 -3.50
C ILE A 215 16.71 18.02 -4.35
N LYS A 216 17.82 18.43 -3.77
CA LYS A 216 18.85 19.25 -4.45
C LYS A 216 20.20 19.18 -3.74
N ILE A 217 21.24 19.58 -4.43
CA ILE A 217 22.52 19.90 -3.84
C ILE A 217 22.41 21.30 -3.20
N ALA A 218 22.79 21.41 -1.94
CA ALA A 218 22.62 22.65 -1.14
C ALA A 218 23.92 23.44 -0.93
N GLY A 219 24.97 23.11 -1.65
CA GLY A 219 26.31 23.69 -1.54
C GLY A 219 27.35 22.65 -1.14
N THR A 220 28.47 23.10 -0.58
CA THR A 220 29.57 22.26 -0.11
C THR A 220 29.73 22.34 1.41
N ILE A 221 30.44 21.37 1.99
CA ILE A 221 30.79 21.39 3.42
C ILE A 221 31.59 22.63 3.76
N GLY A 222 32.50 23.09 2.88
CA GLY A 222 33.29 24.30 3.09
C GLY A 222 32.47 25.56 3.28
N GLU A 223 31.34 25.65 2.52
CA GLU A 223 30.42 26.79 2.59
C GLU A 223 29.43 26.72 3.77
N LYS A 224 29.07 25.51 4.21
CA LYS A 224 27.95 25.28 5.11
C LYS A 224 28.31 24.70 6.48
N ARG A 225 29.58 24.38 6.75
CA ARG A 225 30.01 23.65 7.96
C ARG A 225 29.55 24.31 9.25
N GLU A 226 29.81 25.62 9.42
CA GLU A 226 29.48 26.33 10.66
C GLU A 226 27.98 26.41 10.91
N GLU A 227 27.20 26.73 9.83
CA GLU A 227 25.73 26.72 9.89
C GLU A 227 25.20 25.36 10.30
N LEU A 228 25.75 24.29 9.69
CA LEU A 228 25.29 22.92 9.96
C LEU A 228 25.69 22.42 11.34
N LEU A 229 26.88 22.77 11.84
CA LEU A 229 27.31 22.45 13.22
C LEU A 229 26.43 23.12 14.27
N THR A 230 25.96 24.34 14.02
CA THR A 230 25.01 25.03 14.89
C THR A 230 23.65 24.35 14.94
N LYS A 231 23.19 23.78 13.80
CA LYS A 231 21.88 23.12 13.66
C LYS A 231 21.93 21.63 13.99
N ALA A 232 23.12 21.00 14.02
CA ALA A 232 23.26 19.57 14.28
C ALA A 232 22.98 19.24 15.74
N THR A 233 21.86 18.57 16.00
CA THR A 233 21.45 18.11 17.34
C THR A 233 21.95 16.70 17.67
N GLY A 234 22.35 15.93 16.65
CA GLY A 234 22.81 14.57 16.80
C GLY A 234 24.33 14.44 16.86
N SER A 235 24.83 13.58 17.76
CA SER A 235 26.28 13.39 17.97
C SER A 235 26.97 12.79 16.75
N ILE A 236 26.29 11.89 16.01
CA ILE A 236 26.83 11.24 14.81
C ILE A 236 26.94 12.25 13.67
N SER A 237 25.87 13.00 13.40
CA SER A 237 25.86 14.03 12.35
C SER A 237 26.89 15.11 12.62
N ARG A 238 27.06 15.53 13.89
CA ARG A 238 28.05 16.53 14.28
C ARG A 238 29.48 16.05 14.02
N ARG A 239 29.84 14.87 14.51
CA ARG A 239 31.16 14.28 14.26
C ARG A 239 31.44 14.14 12.75
N LYS A 240 30.49 13.64 11.99
CA LYS A 240 30.60 13.48 10.54
C LYS A 240 30.78 14.81 9.80
N LEU A 241 30.16 15.88 10.27
CA LEU A 241 30.37 17.23 9.74
C LEU A 241 31.78 17.77 10.02
N GLU A 242 32.32 17.48 11.22
CA GLU A 242 33.66 17.89 11.61
C GLU A 242 34.75 17.17 10.78
N GLU A 243 34.54 15.87 10.47
CA GLU A 243 35.46 15.01 9.73
C GLU A 243 35.36 15.19 8.19
N ALA A 244 34.24 15.70 7.67
CA ALA A 244 33.97 15.74 6.23
C ALA A 244 34.90 16.69 5.46
N HIS A 245 35.25 16.30 4.20
CA HIS A 245 36.11 17.09 3.32
C HIS A 245 35.39 18.37 2.86
N ARG A 246 36.11 19.50 2.71
CA ARG A 246 35.53 20.80 2.36
C ARG A 246 34.78 20.83 1.02
N GLU A 247 35.24 20.10 0.03
CA GLU A 247 34.64 20.06 -1.31
C GLU A 247 33.46 19.10 -1.41
N GLN A 248 33.18 18.32 -0.36
CA GLN A 248 32.07 17.38 -0.36
C GLN A 248 30.73 18.10 -0.50
N PRO A 249 29.82 17.61 -1.36
CA PRO A 249 28.51 18.20 -1.51
C PRO A 249 27.66 17.99 -0.25
N VAL A 250 26.83 18.99 0.03
CA VAL A 250 25.79 18.96 1.06
C VAL A 250 24.44 18.84 0.34
N VAL A 251 23.56 17.98 0.85
CA VAL A 251 22.27 17.70 0.21
C VAL A 251 21.10 18.22 1.04
N ALA A 252 20.10 18.77 0.36
CA ALA A 252 18.80 19.04 0.96
C ALA A 252 17.91 17.82 0.78
N VAL A 253 17.33 17.33 1.86
CA VAL A 253 16.45 16.15 1.90
C VAL A 253 15.08 16.52 2.44
N GLN A 254 14.06 15.78 2.00
CA GLN A 254 12.69 15.91 2.43
C GLN A 254 12.20 14.58 3.03
N PHE A 255 11.70 14.61 4.27
CA PHE A 255 11.18 13.43 4.96
C PHE A 255 9.69 13.22 4.67
N GLY A 256 9.38 12.09 4.06
CA GLY A 256 8.00 11.70 3.78
C GLY A 256 7.22 12.75 3.00
N LYS A 257 6.10 13.22 3.57
CA LYS A 257 5.21 14.23 2.96
C LYS A 257 5.43 15.65 3.50
N ASN A 258 6.38 15.83 4.38
CA ASN A 258 6.67 17.15 4.95
C ASN A 258 7.35 18.01 3.88
N PRO A 259 6.83 19.19 3.51
CA PRO A 259 7.46 20.07 2.52
C PRO A 259 8.76 20.71 3.02
N GLN A 260 9.06 20.63 4.30
CA GLN A 260 10.25 21.19 4.90
C GLN A 260 11.51 20.47 4.42
N GLU A 261 12.50 21.23 3.95
CA GLU A 261 13.81 20.74 3.55
C GLU A 261 14.75 20.75 4.78
N TYR A 262 15.53 19.68 4.88
CA TYR A 262 16.57 19.54 5.90
C TYR A 262 17.91 19.34 5.21
N ILE A 263 18.95 20.01 5.69
CA ILE A 263 20.28 19.94 5.10
C ILE A 263 21.10 18.90 5.85
N TYR A 264 21.72 17.99 5.10
CA TYR A 264 22.54 16.90 5.65
C TYR A 264 23.88 16.77 4.93
N PRO A 265 24.97 16.45 5.68
CA PRO A 265 26.20 15.94 5.07
C PRO A 265 25.95 14.52 4.52
N LEU A 266 26.66 14.13 3.47
CA LEU A 266 26.49 12.82 2.86
C LEU A 266 26.72 11.68 3.87
N ALA A 267 27.73 11.79 4.70
CA ALA A 267 28.12 10.76 5.68
C ALA A 267 27.06 10.50 6.78
N ALA A 268 26.06 11.39 6.96
CA ALA A 268 24.95 11.18 7.89
C ALA A 268 23.73 10.47 7.26
N LEU A 269 23.84 10.11 5.99
CA LEU A 269 22.79 9.45 5.21
C LEU A 269 23.26 8.09 4.69
N LYS A 270 22.32 7.16 4.51
CA LYS A 270 22.52 5.89 3.78
C LYS A 270 21.63 5.85 2.55
N PRO A 271 22.17 5.47 1.38
CA PRO A 271 21.32 5.33 0.19
C PRO A 271 20.34 4.15 0.37
N CYS A 272 19.10 4.35 -0.10
CA CYS A 272 18.06 3.33 -0.14
C CYS A 272 17.76 3.03 -1.61
N MET A 273 18.03 1.81 -2.03
CA MET A 273 17.79 1.38 -3.40
C MET A 273 16.30 1.13 -3.65
N THR A 274 15.83 1.55 -4.82
CA THR A 274 14.52 1.20 -5.38
C THR A 274 14.69 0.49 -6.72
N ASP A 275 13.60 -0.03 -7.28
CA ASP A 275 13.57 -0.65 -8.61
C ASP A 275 14.06 0.28 -9.74
N LYS A 276 13.99 1.59 -9.54
CA LYS A 276 14.46 2.62 -10.49
C LYS A 276 15.96 2.88 -10.45
N ASP A 277 16.60 2.42 -9.40
CA ASP A 277 18.00 2.72 -9.10
C ASP A 277 18.92 1.54 -9.50
N GLU A 278 18.39 0.51 -10.17
CA GLU A 278 19.10 -0.73 -10.54
C GLU A 278 20.42 -0.47 -11.29
N SER A 279 20.37 0.39 -12.31
CA SER A 279 21.55 0.79 -13.08
C SER A 279 22.53 1.63 -12.27
N LEU A 280 22.03 2.47 -11.35
CA LEU A 280 22.83 3.33 -10.50
C LEU A 280 23.65 2.50 -9.50
N PHE A 281 23.07 1.45 -8.93
CA PHE A 281 23.75 0.55 -8.00
C PHE A 281 24.44 -0.64 -8.68
N GLN A 282 24.29 -0.80 -10.00
CA GLN A 282 24.87 -1.89 -10.79
C GLN A 282 24.51 -3.29 -10.28
N VAL A 283 23.26 -3.49 -9.87
CA VAL A 283 22.76 -4.75 -9.29
C VAL A 283 21.45 -5.18 -9.95
N ASN A 284 21.14 -6.48 -9.87
CA ASN A 284 19.85 -7.01 -10.28
C ASN A 284 18.82 -6.90 -9.14
N TYR A 285 17.93 -5.92 -9.21
CA TYR A 285 16.92 -5.68 -8.21
C TYR A 285 15.93 -6.86 -8.04
N GLY A 286 15.62 -7.55 -9.14
CA GLY A 286 14.75 -8.71 -9.11
C GLY A 286 15.30 -9.86 -8.27
N GLU A 287 16.61 -10.07 -8.26
CA GLU A 287 17.26 -11.06 -7.40
C GLU A 287 17.29 -10.62 -5.94
N LEU A 288 17.63 -9.36 -5.69
CA LEU A 288 17.55 -8.79 -4.34
C LEU A 288 16.14 -8.90 -3.75
N LEU A 289 15.10 -8.68 -4.55
CA LEU A 289 13.70 -8.86 -4.11
C LEU A 289 13.37 -10.29 -3.71
N LYS A 290 14.00 -11.31 -4.31
CA LYS A 290 13.81 -12.70 -3.86
C LYS A 290 14.33 -12.88 -2.44
N GLU A 291 15.50 -12.32 -2.15
CA GLU A 291 16.11 -12.38 -0.83
C GLU A 291 15.40 -11.54 0.25
N THR A 292 14.58 -10.57 -0.15
CA THR A 292 13.73 -9.84 0.82
C THR A 292 12.60 -10.70 1.41
N LYS A 293 12.32 -11.85 0.82
CA LYS A 293 11.28 -12.75 1.30
C LYS A 293 11.73 -13.48 2.56
N ILE A 294 10.84 -13.49 3.55
CA ILE A 294 11.09 -14.14 4.83
C ILE A 294 10.05 -15.25 4.97
N PHE A 295 10.53 -16.50 5.03
CA PHE A 295 9.70 -17.67 5.21
C PHE A 295 9.32 -17.90 6.68
N TYR A 296 8.32 -18.74 6.93
CA TYR A 296 7.73 -18.91 8.25
C TYR A 296 8.73 -19.31 9.33
N ALA A 297 9.62 -20.27 9.06
CA ALA A 297 10.61 -20.74 10.04
C ALA A 297 11.58 -19.60 10.45
N GLU A 298 12.21 -18.93 9.47
CA GLU A 298 13.11 -17.80 9.73
C GLU A 298 12.34 -16.67 10.45
N ARG A 299 11.10 -16.41 10.01
CA ARG A 299 10.28 -15.35 10.60
C ARG A 299 9.98 -15.63 12.08
N GLN A 300 9.65 -16.88 12.43
CA GLN A 300 9.39 -17.29 13.81
C GLN A 300 10.62 -17.10 14.70
N GLU A 301 11.79 -17.52 14.24
CA GLU A 301 13.05 -17.31 14.96
C GLU A 301 13.34 -15.84 15.20
N ARG A 302 13.21 -15.00 14.16
CA ARG A 302 13.45 -13.55 14.27
C ARG A 302 12.47 -12.88 15.21
N LEU A 303 11.18 -13.19 15.12
CA LEU A 303 10.17 -12.65 16.04
C LEU A 303 10.45 -13.00 17.50
N LYS A 304 10.93 -14.22 17.76
CA LYS A 304 11.32 -14.65 19.12
C LYS A 304 12.49 -13.82 19.64
N LEU A 305 13.55 -13.65 18.83
CA LEU A 305 14.72 -12.85 19.18
C LEU A 305 14.35 -11.39 19.43
N TYR A 306 13.62 -10.76 18.50
CA TYR A 306 13.22 -9.36 18.65
C TYR A 306 12.31 -9.12 19.85
N LYS A 307 11.43 -10.07 20.15
CA LYS A 307 10.60 -10.01 21.37
C LYS A 307 11.43 -10.06 22.62
N GLN A 308 12.47 -10.91 22.67
CA GLN A 308 13.39 -11.01 23.82
C GLN A 308 14.19 -9.71 23.98
N GLU A 309 14.73 -9.16 22.89
CA GLU A 309 15.46 -7.88 22.91
C GLU A 309 14.56 -6.72 23.35
N ALA A 310 13.31 -6.69 22.85
CA ALA A 310 12.30 -5.71 23.27
C ALA A 310 11.98 -5.84 24.76
N GLN A 311 11.75 -7.07 25.27
CA GLN A 311 11.47 -7.31 26.69
C GLN A 311 12.62 -6.84 27.58
N ASN A 312 13.87 -7.14 27.22
CA ASN A 312 15.05 -6.72 27.97
C ASN A 312 15.14 -5.18 28.08
N THR A 313 14.84 -4.49 26.97
CA THR A 313 14.84 -3.02 26.95
C THR A 313 13.69 -2.45 27.78
N LEU A 314 12.49 -2.99 27.63
CA LEU A 314 11.27 -2.51 28.28
C LEU A 314 11.28 -2.76 29.80
N ASN A 315 11.89 -3.84 30.26
CA ASN A 315 12.03 -4.15 31.69
C ASN A 315 12.72 -3.03 32.46
N ASN A 316 13.70 -2.36 31.85
CA ASN A 316 14.42 -1.24 32.49
C ASN A 316 13.51 -0.05 32.86
N PHE A 317 12.33 0.03 32.24
CA PHE A 317 11.34 1.08 32.45
C PHE A 317 10.05 0.53 33.11
N GLY A 318 10.11 -0.67 33.67
CA GLY A 318 8.98 -1.28 34.37
C GLY A 318 7.87 -1.82 33.49
N PHE A 319 8.11 -1.98 32.17
CA PHE A 319 7.17 -2.67 31.29
C PHE A 319 7.42 -4.16 31.27
N GLN A 320 6.34 -4.92 31.16
CA GLN A 320 6.37 -6.35 30.96
C GLN A 320 5.52 -6.76 29.75
N LEU A 321 6.14 -7.43 28.79
CA LEU A 321 5.43 -8.07 27.66
C LEU A 321 4.89 -9.43 28.09
N LYS A 322 3.68 -9.76 27.69
CA LYS A 322 3.12 -11.08 27.88
C LYS A 322 3.95 -12.10 27.09
N GLU A 323 4.28 -13.26 27.71
CA GLU A 323 5.13 -14.29 27.09
C GLU A 323 4.58 -14.76 25.74
N LYS A 324 3.28 -15.07 25.70
CA LYS A 324 2.61 -15.45 24.45
C LYS A 324 2.04 -14.23 23.74
N ASN A 325 2.15 -14.23 22.41
CA ASN A 325 1.42 -13.28 21.59
C ASN A 325 -0.08 -13.54 21.67
N ILE A 326 -0.88 -12.52 21.29
CA ILE A 326 -2.34 -12.64 21.21
C ILE A 326 -2.70 -13.80 20.26
N ASN A 327 -3.47 -14.74 20.76
CA ASN A 327 -3.82 -15.98 20.06
C ASN A 327 -5.27 -16.41 20.33
N SER A 328 -5.80 -17.30 19.48
CA SER A 328 -7.20 -17.72 19.53
C SER A 328 -7.53 -18.62 20.74
N ARG A 329 -6.55 -19.24 21.42
CA ARG A 329 -6.81 -20.03 22.63
C ARG A 329 -7.09 -19.15 23.83
N GLU A 330 -6.34 -18.05 23.99
CA GLU A 330 -6.52 -17.10 25.09
C GLU A 330 -7.61 -16.06 24.80
N TYR A 331 -7.82 -15.72 23.52
CA TYR A 331 -8.77 -14.71 23.06
C TYR A 331 -9.68 -15.26 21.94
N PRO A 332 -10.48 -16.32 22.21
CA PRO A 332 -11.27 -16.98 21.15
C PRO A 332 -12.31 -16.06 20.50
N ALA A 333 -12.82 -15.08 21.24
CA ALA A 333 -13.80 -14.14 20.72
C ALA A 333 -13.24 -13.16 19.67
N LEU A 334 -11.91 -12.95 19.63
CA LEU A 334 -11.26 -12.02 18.71
C LEU A 334 -10.90 -12.65 17.36
N PHE A 335 -10.90 -13.99 17.26
CA PHE A 335 -10.53 -14.69 16.03
C PHE A 335 -11.71 -15.46 15.47
N TRP A 336 -11.89 -15.39 14.15
CA TRP A 336 -12.86 -16.22 13.44
C TRP A 336 -12.45 -16.45 11.98
N THR A 337 -13.07 -17.46 11.37
CA THR A 337 -12.98 -17.77 9.95
C THR A 337 -14.38 -17.89 9.37
N PRO A 338 -14.57 -17.69 8.06
CA PRO A 338 -15.85 -17.94 7.41
C PRO A 338 -16.30 -19.40 7.64
N PRO A 339 -17.61 -19.65 7.81
CA PRO A 339 -18.13 -20.99 8.03
C PRO A 339 -18.01 -21.89 6.79
N ILE A 340 -17.90 -21.30 5.60
CA ILE A 340 -17.77 -21.99 4.32
C ILE A 340 -16.50 -21.47 3.63
N SER A 341 -15.76 -22.35 2.98
CA SER A 341 -14.61 -21.96 2.18
C SER A 341 -15.04 -20.95 1.11
N LEU A 342 -14.26 -19.89 0.95
CA LEU A 342 -14.53 -18.86 -0.07
C LEU A 342 -14.54 -19.43 -1.50
N GLU A 343 -13.81 -20.51 -1.75
CA GLU A 343 -13.81 -21.22 -3.02
C GLU A 343 -15.15 -21.89 -3.34
N GLN A 344 -15.94 -22.21 -2.32
CA GLN A 344 -17.29 -22.80 -2.43
C GLN A 344 -18.39 -21.74 -2.43
N THR A 345 -18.04 -20.44 -2.40
CA THR A 345 -19.02 -19.35 -2.44
C THR A 345 -19.89 -19.49 -3.70
N PRO A 346 -21.23 -19.50 -3.54
CA PRO A 346 -22.16 -19.59 -4.68
C PRO A 346 -22.06 -18.34 -5.56
N ILE A 347 -21.88 -18.55 -6.86
CA ILE A 347 -21.90 -17.52 -7.89
C ILE A 347 -22.92 -17.83 -8.97
N LEU A 348 -23.42 -16.81 -9.67
CA LEU A 348 -24.46 -16.87 -10.65
C LEU A 348 -23.93 -16.45 -12.01
N PHE A 349 -24.23 -17.26 -13.02
CA PHE A 349 -23.91 -17.05 -14.43
C PHE A 349 -25.19 -16.75 -15.24
N GLY A 350 -25.04 -16.63 -16.55
CA GLY A 350 -26.18 -16.48 -17.46
C GLY A 350 -27.15 -17.66 -17.39
N LYS A 351 -28.35 -17.42 -17.88
CA LYS A 351 -29.47 -18.42 -17.89
C LYS A 351 -29.82 -18.99 -16.51
N GLY A 352 -29.44 -18.29 -15.42
CA GLY A 352 -29.70 -18.77 -14.07
C GLY A 352 -28.78 -19.91 -13.60
N GLU A 353 -27.71 -20.25 -14.35
CA GLU A 353 -26.75 -21.28 -13.93
C GLU A 353 -26.07 -20.88 -12.63
N ARG A 354 -26.19 -21.72 -11.62
CA ARG A 354 -25.50 -21.55 -10.32
C ARG A 354 -24.28 -22.45 -10.23
N GLY A 355 -23.22 -21.96 -9.68
CA GLY A 355 -21.99 -22.69 -9.46
C GLY A 355 -21.21 -22.18 -8.26
N GLU A 356 -20.11 -22.82 -7.97
CA GLU A 356 -19.17 -22.42 -6.93
C GLU A 356 -18.01 -21.62 -7.55
N LYS A 357 -17.41 -20.71 -6.80
CA LYS A 357 -16.27 -19.88 -7.26
C LYS A 357 -15.14 -20.73 -7.85
N ILE A 358 -14.79 -21.85 -7.23
CA ILE A 358 -13.74 -22.77 -7.73
C ILE A 358 -14.09 -23.37 -9.10
N LYS A 359 -15.36 -23.42 -9.46
CA LYS A 359 -15.86 -23.98 -10.75
C LYS A 359 -16.27 -22.90 -11.75
N THR A 360 -15.76 -21.67 -11.62
CA THR A 360 -16.12 -20.51 -12.46
C THR A 360 -16.10 -20.82 -13.95
N LEU A 361 -15.07 -21.50 -14.46
CA LEU A 361 -14.92 -21.79 -15.89
C LEU A 361 -16.00 -22.76 -16.39
N LYS A 362 -16.40 -23.73 -15.56
CA LYS A 362 -17.48 -24.64 -15.86
C LYS A 362 -18.83 -23.91 -15.92
N GLY A 363 -19.08 -23.00 -14.98
CA GLY A 363 -20.28 -22.19 -14.98
C GLY A 363 -20.39 -21.28 -16.21
N LEU A 364 -19.29 -20.61 -16.60
CA LEU A 364 -19.23 -19.79 -17.81
C LEU A 364 -19.49 -20.61 -19.09
N SER A 365 -18.93 -21.82 -19.19
CA SER A 365 -19.15 -22.66 -20.39
C SER A 365 -20.61 -23.14 -20.52
N LYS A 366 -21.31 -23.36 -19.40
CA LYS A 366 -22.72 -23.80 -19.39
C LYS A 366 -23.68 -22.62 -19.56
N GLY A 367 -23.58 -21.63 -18.69
CA GLY A 367 -24.51 -20.50 -18.62
C GLY A 367 -24.17 -19.35 -19.56
N GLY A 368 -22.89 -19.18 -19.89
CA GLY A 368 -22.37 -17.97 -20.48
C GLY A 368 -22.20 -16.88 -19.40
N VAL A 369 -22.00 -15.66 -19.84
CA VAL A 369 -21.90 -14.49 -18.92
C VAL A 369 -23.22 -14.20 -18.24
N TYR A 370 -23.18 -13.75 -16.99
CA TYR A 370 -24.37 -13.40 -16.21
C TYR A 370 -25.23 -12.35 -16.93
N LYS A 371 -24.58 -11.28 -17.41
CA LYS A 371 -25.26 -10.22 -18.16
C LYS A 371 -24.39 -9.76 -19.33
N ARG A 372 -24.98 -9.74 -20.52
CA ARG A 372 -24.34 -9.14 -21.70
C ARG A 372 -24.48 -7.63 -21.65
N HIS A 373 -23.45 -6.94 -22.10
CA HIS A 373 -23.52 -5.50 -22.34
C HIS A 373 -24.52 -5.20 -23.47
N ARG A 374 -25.11 -4.02 -23.45
CA ARG A 374 -26.12 -3.59 -24.46
C ARG A 374 -25.65 -3.74 -25.90
N GLU A 375 -24.34 -3.52 -26.17
CA GLU A 375 -23.76 -3.70 -27.50
C GLU A 375 -23.67 -5.17 -27.96
N TYR A 376 -23.71 -6.10 -27.01
CA TYR A 376 -23.69 -7.56 -27.26
C TYR A 376 -24.99 -8.21 -26.86
N ALA A 377 -26.07 -7.46 -26.72
CA ALA A 377 -27.40 -7.99 -26.38
C ALA A 377 -27.90 -8.92 -27.48
N ASP A 378 -27.66 -8.58 -28.77
CA ASP A 378 -27.88 -9.47 -29.90
C ASP A 378 -26.79 -10.56 -29.91
N PRO A 379 -27.18 -11.86 -29.79
CA PRO A 379 -26.22 -12.96 -29.87
C PRO A 379 -25.46 -13.04 -31.20
N ALA A 380 -26.01 -12.54 -32.29
CA ALA A 380 -25.36 -12.50 -33.60
C ALA A 380 -24.24 -11.44 -33.71
N ARG A 381 -24.19 -10.49 -32.75
CA ARG A 381 -23.15 -9.47 -32.73
C ARG A 381 -21.79 -10.09 -32.37
N LYS A 382 -20.89 -10.11 -33.35
CA LYS A 382 -19.53 -10.61 -33.19
C LYS A 382 -18.60 -9.57 -32.58
N ILE A 383 -17.64 -10.04 -31.77
CA ILE A 383 -16.56 -9.21 -31.26
C ILE A 383 -15.56 -8.92 -32.40
N ARG A 384 -15.37 -7.69 -32.75
CA ARG A 384 -14.41 -7.26 -33.77
C ARG A 384 -13.01 -7.11 -33.16
N LEU A 385 -12.17 -8.08 -33.51
CA LEU A 385 -10.79 -8.13 -33.04
C LEU A 385 -9.87 -7.29 -33.94
N ALA A 386 -8.83 -6.71 -33.34
CA ALA A 386 -7.64 -6.29 -34.05
C ALA A 386 -6.41 -6.97 -33.45
N ILE A 387 -5.35 -7.14 -34.23
CA ILE A 387 -4.08 -7.68 -33.78
C ILE A 387 -2.96 -6.70 -34.14
N LEU A 388 -2.20 -6.32 -33.10
CA LEU A 388 -0.97 -5.57 -33.22
C LEU A 388 0.16 -6.42 -32.65
N LYS A 389 1.15 -6.78 -33.46
CA LYS A 389 2.23 -7.68 -33.05
C LYS A 389 3.58 -7.33 -33.67
N PRO A 390 4.71 -7.70 -33.07
CA PRO A 390 6.00 -7.69 -33.75
C PRO A 390 5.98 -8.56 -35.02
N ALA A 391 6.65 -8.10 -36.08
CA ALA A 391 6.59 -8.75 -37.41
C ALA A 391 6.99 -10.22 -37.37
N ASN A 392 8.01 -10.57 -36.61
CA ASN A 392 8.56 -11.93 -36.49
C ASN A 392 7.78 -12.85 -35.51
N LEU A 393 6.80 -12.32 -34.75
CA LEU A 393 6.11 -13.08 -33.73
C LEU A 393 4.93 -13.88 -34.31
N LYS A 394 4.91 -15.19 -34.06
CA LYS A 394 3.83 -16.10 -34.48
C LYS A 394 2.76 -16.16 -33.39
N VAL A 395 1.54 -15.73 -33.69
CA VAL A 395 0.44 -15.64 -32.72
C VAL A 395 -0.78 -16.48 -33.05
N GLY A 396 -0.76 -17.19 -34.20
CA GLY A 396 -1.93 -17.92 -34.75
C GLY A 396 -2.51 -18.94 -33.77
N ASP A 397 -1.68 -19.81 -33.22
CA ASP A 397 -2.13 -20.84 -32.25
C ASP A 397 -2.80 -20.24 -31.01
N PHE A 398 -2.25 -19.15 -30.46
CA PHE A 398 -2.83 -18.50 -29.31
C PHE A 398 -4.18 -17.85 -29.65
N ARG A 399 -4.24 -17.15 -30.77
CA ARG A 399 -5.48 -16.55 -31.29
C ARG A 399 -6.57 -17.56 -31.45
N GLU A 400 -6.31 -18.67 -32.16
CA GLU A 400 -7.29 -19.72 -32.41
C GLU A 400 -7.86 -20.32 -31.13
N GLN A 401 -7.00 -20.54 -30.12
CA GLN A 401 -7.47 -21.03 -28.82
C GLN A 401 -8.27 -19.98 -28.06
N LEU A 402 -7.92 -18.69 -28.19
CA LEU A 402 -8.69 -17.58 -27.60
C LEU A 402 -10.08 -17.49 -28.21
N GLU A 403 -10.19 -17.56 -29.54
CA GLU A 403 -11.46 -17.56 -30.28
C GLU A 403 -12.34 -18.73 -29.86
N LYS A 404 -11.80 -19.97 -29.85
CA LYS A 404 -12.52 -21.16 -29.37
C LYS A 404 -13.02 -21.01 -27.92
N ARG A 405 -12.25 -20.30 -27.05
CA ARG A 405 -12.66 -20.05 -25.67
C ARG A 405 -13.78 -19.00 -25.59
N LEU A 406 -13.76 -17.97 -26.42
CA LEU A 406 -14.85 -17.00 -26.52
C LEU A 406 -16.14 -17.66 -27.04
N GLU A 407 -16.04 -18.51 -28.06
CA GLU A 407 -17.17 -19.29 -28.58
C GLU A 407 -17.78 -20.19 -27.50
N LEU A 408 -16.94 -20.85 -26.69
CA LEU A 408 -17.40 -21.65 -25.56
C LEU A 408 -18.26 -20.83 -24.57
N TYR A 409 -17.93 -19.52 -24.39
CA TYR A 409 -18.71 -18.62 -23.57
C TYR A 409 -19.82 -17.87 -24.35
N LYS A 410 -20.12 -18.33 -25.57
CA LYS A 410 -21.22 -17.86 -26.46
C LYS A 410 -20.94 -16.47 -27.06
N PHE A 411 -19.66 -16.18 -27.37
CA PHE A 411 -19.25 -14.99 -28.12
C PHE A 411 -18.50 -15.41 -29.37
N GLU A 412 -19.01 -15.05 -30.53
CA GLU A 412 -18.30 -15.18 -31.78
C GLU A 412 -17.38 -13.98 -32.03
N THR A 413 -16.32 -14.19 -32.78
CA THR A 413 -15.33 -13.19 -33.14
C THR A 413 -15.24 -13.00 -34.65
N ILE A 414 -14.79 -11.85 -35.06
CA ILE A 414 -14.35 -11.56 -36.43
C ILE A 414 -13.04 -10.81 -36.42
N LEU A 415 -12.10 -11.23 -37.24
CA LEU A 415 -10.80 -10.60 -37.42
C LEU A 415 -10.60 -10.32 -38.91
N PRO A 416 -10.94 -9.12 -39.39
CA PRO A 416 -10.66 -8.71 -40.76
C PRO A 416 -9.15 -8.65 -41.02
N ALA A 417 -8.76 -8.90 -42.28
CA ALA A 417 -7.34 -8.88 -42.65
C ALA A 417 -6.68 -7.51 -42.40
N GLU A 418 -7.45 -6.45 -42.62
CA GLU A 418 -7.07 -5.06 -42.43
C GLU A 418 -6.78 -4.70 -40.95
N ASN A 419 -7.34 -5.50 -40.03
CA ASN A 419 -7.14 -5.34 -38.60
C ASN A 419 -5.94 -6.13 -38.05
N GLN A 420 -5.08 -6.67 -38.92
CA GLN A 420 -3.84 -7.35 -38.54
C GLN A 420 -2.62 -6.55 -38.98
N ILE A 421 -1.98 -5.87 -38.05
CA ILE A 421 -0.83 -5.02 -38.33
C ILE A 421 0.40 -5.49 -37.57
N ASN A 422 1.53 -5.50 -38.29
CA ASN A 422 2.83 -5.84 -37.73
C ASN A 422 3.64 -4.56 -37.51
N PHE A 423 4.38 -4.49 -36.41
CA PHE A 423 5.34 -3.41 -36.19
C PHE A 423 6.77 -3.96 -36.08
N SER A 424 7.73 -3.13 -36.47
CA SER A 424 9.13 -3.47 -36.29
C SER A 424 9.57 -3.19 -34.86
N VAL A 425 10.28 -4.14 -34.25
CA VAL A 425 10.97 -3.98 -32.96
C VAL A 425 12.39 -3.47 -33.12
N GLU A 426 12.87 -3.38 -34.36
CA GLU A 426 14.19 -2.83 -34.71
C GLU A 426 14.18 -1.31 -34.77
N GLY A 427 15.30 -0.69 -34.45
CA GLY A 427 15.46 0.76 -34.45
C GLY A 427 15.66 1.35 -33.05
N VAL A 428 16.03 2.62 -32.99
CA VAL A 428 16.33 3.35 -31.75
C VAL A 428 15.13 4.21 -31.37
N GLY A 429 14.72 4.17 -30.12
CA GLY A 429 13.77 5.06 -29.42
C GLY A 429 12.67 5.71 -30.27
N PHE A 430 12.96 6.85 -30.83
CA PHE A 430 11.99 7.68 -31.57
C PHE A 430 11.46 7.03 -32.88
N GLU A 431 12.31 6.38 -33.64
CA GLU A 431 11.87 5.74 -34.92
C GLU A 431 10.96 4.53 -34.63
N LYS A 432 11.31 3.73 -33.64
CA LYS A 432 10.49 2.59 -33.19
C LYS A 432 9.11 3.05 -32.75
N ARG A 433 9.04 4.17 -32.03
CA ARG A 433 7.79 4.76 -31.54
C ARG A 433 6.94 5.32 -32.68
N ALA A 434 7.54 6.01 -33.64
CA ALA A 434 6.85 6.58 -34.81
C ALA A 434 6.18 5.47 -35.66
N ARG A 435 6.90 4.37 -35.94
CA ARG A 435 6.34 3.24 -36.71
C ARG A 435 5.21 2.54 -35.97
N LEU A 436 5.33 2.43 -34.64
CA LEU A 436 4.28 1.87 -33.81
C LEU A 436 3.05 2.79 -33.76
N GLU A 437 3.26 4.12 -33.74
CA GLU A 437 2.18 5.10 -33.80
C GLU A 437 1.39 5.01 -35.10
N GLU A 438 2.08 4.88 -36.22
CA GLU A 438 1.46 4.65 -37.53
C GLU A 438 0.63 3.35 -37.55
N ALA A 439 1.15 2.25 -37.03
CA ALA A 439 0.46 0.98 -36.93
C ALA A 439 -0.80 1.06 -36.05
N VAL A 440 -0.73 1.77 -34.92
CA VAL A 440 -1.89 1.99 -34.05
C VAL A 440 -2.93 2.87 -34.73
N ASP A 441 -2.49 3.95 -35.39
CA ASP A 441 -3.38 4.86 -36.12
C ASP A 441 -4.09 4.15 -37.28
N GLN A 442 -3.42 3.27 -38.01
CA GLN A 442 -4.05 2.45 -39.07
C GLN A 442 -5.17 1.59 -38.51
N LEU A 443 -4.97 0.92 -37.36
CA LEU A 443 -6.02 0.12 -36.71
C LEU A 443 -7.20 0.97 -36.21
N ILE A 444 -6.92 2.15 -35.68
CA ILE A 444 -7.97 3.02 -35.10
C ILE A 444 -8.78 3.74 -36.19
N ARG A 445 -8.14 4.14 -37.30
CA ARG A 445 -8.76 4.88 -38.40
C ARG A 445 -9.28 3.98 -39.52
N GLY A 446 -9.09 2.67 -39.40
CA GLY A 446 -9.59 1.70 -40.38
C GLY A 446 -11.10 1.79 -40.55
N GLU A 447 -11.58 1.44 -41.77
CA GLU A 447 -13.02 1.45 -42.10
C GLU A 447 -13.83 0.47 -41.24
N ILE A 448 -13.18 -0.60 -40.75
CA ILE A 448 -13.81 -1.62 -39.90
C ILE A 448 -13.58 -1.28 -38.43
N PRO A 449 -14.64 -0.93 -37.69
CA PRO A 449 -14.52 -0.60 -36.27
C PRO A 449 -13.94 -1.77 -35.44
N VAL A 450 -13.10 -1.47 -34.46
CA VAL A 450 -12.46 -2.41 -33.56
C VAL A 450 -13.11 -2.33 -32.17
N ASP A 451 -13.52 -3.46 -31.62
CA ASP A 451 -14.03 -3.52 -30.23
C ASP A 451 -12.87 -3.74 -29.24
N ILE A 452 -11.92 -4.61 -29.59
CA ILE A 452 -10.74 -4.87 -28.76
C ILE A 452 -9.51 -5.19 -29.62
N ALA A 453 -8.38 -4.61 -29.23
CA ALA A 453 -7.09 -4.92 -29.83
C ALA A 453 -6.28 -5.89 -28.94
N LEU A 454 -5.88 -7.02 -29.53
CA LEU A 454 -4.89 -7.92 -28.97
C LEU A 454 -3.50 -7.39 -29.31
N VAL A 455 -2.78 -6.94 -28.31
CA VAL A 455 -1.46 -6.32 -28.50
C VAL A 455 -0.40 -7.24 -27.93
N PHE A 456 0.50 -7.68 -28.78
CA PHE A 456 1.62 -8.54 -28.41
C PHE A 456 2.87 -7.68 -28.26
N LEU A 457 3.53 -7.79 -27.12
CA LEU A 457 4.69 -6.98 -26.75
C LEU A 457 5.93 -7.85 -26.59
N PRO A 458 7.13 -7.32 -26.92
CA PRO A 458 8.38 -7.97 -26.60
C PRO A 458 8.56 -8.06 -25.10
N GLN A 459 9.30 -9.07 -24.62
CA GLN A 459 9.47 -9.32 -23.18
C GLN A 459 10.20 -8.18 -22.46
N GLU A 460 11.12 -7.52 -23.15
CA GLU A 460 11.92 -6.40 -22.65
C GLU A 460 11.06 -5.21 -22.21
N ASP A 461 9.93 -5.00 -22.86
CA ASP A 461 8.99 -3.92 -22.53
C ASP A 461 8.40 -4.02 -21.11
N ARG A 462 8.42 -5.20 -20.51
CA ARG A 462 7.81 -5.42 -19.21
C ARG A 462 8.43 -4.57 -18.08
N ASN A 463 9.70 -4.20 -18.23
CA ASN A 463 10.43 -3.40 -17.25
C ASN A 463 10.65 -1.95 -17.72
N ALA A 464 10.14 -1.58 -18.90
CA ALA A 464 10.39 -0.29 -19.52
C ALA A 464 9.59 0.88 -18.90
N ASP A 465 8.61 0.64 -18.03
CA ASP A 465 7.87 1.71 -17.33
C ASP A 465 8.77 2.63 -16.49
N ASN A 466 9.97 2.17 -16.15
CA ASN A 466 10.95 2.90 -15.36
C ASN A 466 11.99 3.63 -16.21
N THR A 467 11.95 3.51 -17.54
CA THR A 467 12.84 4.22 -18.44
C THR A 467 12.32 5.63 -18.76
N GLU A 468 13.18 6.52 -19.23
CA GLU A 468 12.79 7.88 -19.65
C GLU A 468 11.78 7.85 -20.80
N GLU A 469 11.85 6.86 -21.67
CA GLU A 469 10.94 6.68 -22.82
C GLU A 469 9.58 6.08 -22.42
N GLY A 470 9.47 5.47 -21.22
CA GLY A 470 8.30 4.74 -20.76
C GLY A 470 8.06 3.43 -21.52
N SER A 471 7.11 2.62 -21.05
CA SER A 471 6.79 1.35 -21.69
C SER A 471 5.90 1.53 -22.93
N LEU A 472 6.08 0.67 -23.91
CA LEU A 472 5.16 0.52 -25.04
C LEU A 472 3.76 0.16 -24.55
N TYR A 473 3.66 -0.66 -23.48
CA TYR A 473 2.41 -1.00 -22.84
C TYR A 473 1.58 0.22 -22.49
N SER A 474 2.13 1.15 -21.72
CA SER A 474 1.42 2.34 -21.24
C SER A 474 1.04 3.26 -22.39
N TRP A 475 1.95 3.46 -23.34
CA TRP A 475 1.74 4.32 -24.48
C TRP A 475 0.66 3.77 -25.43
N ILE A 476 0.72 2.48 -25.81
CA ILE A 476 -0.27 1.85 -26.70
C ILE A 476 -1.64 1.84 -26.03
N LYS A 477 -1.71 1.43 -24.75
CA LYS A 477 -2.97 1.40 -24.01
C LYS A 477 -3.65 2.76 -23.99
N LYS A 478 -2.88 3.84 -23.77
CA LYS A 478 -3.39 5.20 -23.82
C LYS A 478 -3.97 5.55 -25.20
N LYS A 479 -3.22 5.32 -26.27
CA LYS A 479 -3.63 5.68 -27.64
C LYS A 479 -4.93 4.98 -28.07
N PHE A 480 -5.07 3.69 -27.77
CA PHE A 480 -6.30 2.96 -28.05
C PHE A 480 -7.48 3.46 -27.20
N LEU A 481 -7.22 3.68 -25.90
CA LEU A 481 -8.24 4.10 -24.96
C LEU A 481 -8.76 5.52 -25.24
N ASP A 482 -7.90 6.43 -25.72
CA ASP A 482 -8.27 7.78 -26.19
C ASP A 482 -9.31 7.73 -27.34
N ARG A 483 -9.41 6.59 -28.04
CA ARG A 483 -10.34 6.34 -29.15
C ARG A 483 -11.48 5.38 -28.78
N GLY A 484 -11.61 5.05 -27.48
CA GLY A 484 -12.64 4.14 -27.01
C GLY A 484 -12.38 2.66 -27.34
N VAL A 485 -11.20 2.31 -27.85
CA VAL A 485 -10.83 0.94 -28.16
C VAL A 485 -10.13 0.32 -26.95
N ILE A 486 -10.61 -0.84 -26.53
CA ILE A 486 -10.06 -1.61 -25.41
C ILE A 486 -8.86 -2.44 -25.87
N THR A 487 -7.91 -2.67 -24.99
CA THR A 487 -6.72 -3.47 -25.29
C THR A 487 -6.58 -4.66 -24.35
N GLN A 488 -6.09 -5.78 -24.91
CA GLN A 488 -5.54 -6.91 -24.15
C GLN A 488 -4.08 -7.08 -24.51
N MET A 489 -3.21 -6.78 -23.53
CA MET A 489 -1.76 -6.92 -23.70
C MET A 489 -1.30 -8.33 -23.40
N ILE A 490 -0.40 -8.85 -24.22
CA ILE A 490 0.18 -10.20 -24.11
C ILE A 490 1.67 -10.10 -24.39
N TYR A 491 2.51 -10.56 -23.47
CA TYR A 491 3.96 -10.58 -23.67
C TYR A 491 4.44 -11.83 -24.39
N GLU A 492 5.48 -11.70 -25.18
CA GLU A 492 6.11 -12.78 -25.96
C GLU A 492 6.36 -14.05 -25.13
N LYS A 493 6.87 -13.91 -23.91
CA LYS A 493 7.10 -15.04 -23.00
C LYS A 493 5.85 -15.91 -22.77
N THR A 494 4.66 -15.31 -22.86
CA THR A 494 3.38 -16.02 -22.73
C THR A 494 3.18 -17.00 -23.86
N LEU A 495 3.63 -16.65 -25.09
CA LEU A 495 3.48 -17.46 -26.29
C LEU A 495 4.47 -18.62 -26.35
N ASN A 496 5.61 -18.51 -25.68
CA ASN A 496 6.65 -19.54 -25.64
C ASN A 496 6.24 -20.76 -24.82
N ASN A 497 5.20 -20.66 -24.00
CA ASN A 497 4.71 -21.75 -23.15
C ASN A 497 3.34 -22.26 -23.59
N LYS A 498 3.31 -22.96 -24.75
CA LYS A 498 2.08 -23.49 -25.33
C LYS A 498 1.29 -24.43 -24.41
N GLY A 499 1.98 -25.19 -23.53
CA GLY A 499 1.35 -26.07 -22.55
C GLY A 499 0.52 -25.33 -21.49
N GLN A 500 0.76 -24.03 -21.30
CA GLN A 500 0.03 -23.20 -20.35
C GLN A 500 -1.07 -22.33 -20.98
N TYR A 501 -1.29 -22.38 -22.29
CA TYR A 501 -2.30 -21.53 -22.95
C TYR A 501 -3.69 -21.67 -22.32
N ASN A 502 -4.11 -22.88 -21.97
CA ASN A 502 -5.38 -23.07 -21.29
C ASN A 502 -5.48 -22.30 -19.98
N ASN A 503 -4.44 -22.34 -19.15
CA ASN A 503 -4.42 -21.64 -17.87
C ASN A 503 -4.42 -20.11 -18.06
N ILE A 504 -3.70 -19.62 -19.06
CA ILE A 504 -3.62 -18.21 -19.40
C ILE A 504 -4.97 -17.71 -19.93
N LEU A 505 -5.56 -18.42 -20.89
CA LEU A 505 -6.85 -18.05 -21.48
C LEU A 505 -8.01 -18.11 -20.48
N ASN A 506 -7.93 -19.01 -19.50
CA ASN A 506 -8.89 -19.06 -18.39
C ASN A 506 -8.91 -17.76 -17.54
N GLN A 507 -7.82 -17.02 -17.53
CA GLN A 507 -7.72 -15.72 -16.87
C GLN A 507 -8.03 -14.56 -17.82
N VAL A 508 -7.52 -14.63 -19.04
CA VAL A 508 -7.59 -13.55 -20.03
C VAL A 508 -9.00 -13.36 -20.57
N VAL A 509 -9.72 -14.45 -20.90
CA VAL A 509 -11.01 -14.35 -21.60
C VAL A 509 -12.12 -13.75 -20.74
N PRO A 510 -12.33 -14.13 -19.46
CA PRO A 510 -13.29 -13.42 -18.62
C PRO A 510 -12.95 -11.92 -18.46
N GLY A 511 -11.66 -11.59 -18.40
CA GLY A 511 -11.18 -10.20 -18.37
C GLY A 511 -11.52 -9.43 -19.65
N ILE A 512 -11.35 -10.04 -20.82
CA ILE A 512 -11.76 -9.46 -22.11
C ILE A 512 -13.26 -9.15 -22.11
N LEU A 513 -14.08 -10.12 -21.72
CA LEU A 513 -15.53 -9.95 -21.68
C LEU A 513 -15.96 -8.84 -20.72
N ALA A 514 -15.30 -8.75 -19.56
CA ALA A 514 -15.58 -7.69 -18.61
C ALA A 514 -15.14 -6.31 -19.10
N LYS A 515 -14.01 -6.22 -19.81
CA LYS A 515 -13.56 -4.98 -20.46
C LYS A 515 -14.57 -4.49 -21.52
N LEU A 516 -15.20 -5.41 -22.22
CA LEU A 516 -16.27 -5.14 -23.18
C LEU A 516 -17.63 -4.88 -22.52
N GLY A 517 -17.67 -4.61 -21.20
CA GLY A 517 -18.88 -4.26 -20.45
C GLY A 517 -19.74 -5.45 -20.03
N ASN A 518 -19.39 -6.68 -20.41
CA ASN A 518 -20.14 -7.84 -19.96
C ASN A 518 -19.85 -8.16 -18.49
N LEU A 519 -20.81 -8.72 -17.77
CA LEU A 519 -20.62 -9.24 -16.42
C LEU A 519 -20.48 -10.79 -16.48
N PRO A 520 -19.25 -11.32 -16.32
CA PRO A 520 -19.03 -12.78 -16.40
C PRO A 520 -19.84 -13.56 -15.37
N TYR A 521 -19.84 -13.14 -14.13
CA TYR A 521 -20.62 -13.74 -13.03
C TYR A 521 -20.80 -12.72 -11.90
N VAL A 522 -21.75 -13.00 -11.01
CA VAL A 522 -22.02 -12.24 -9.78
C VAL A 522 -22.19 -13.19 -8.61
N LEU A 523 -22.34 -12.70 -7.39
CA LEU A 523 -22.73 -13.51 -6.24
C LEU A 523 -24.13 -14.09 -6.46
N ALA A 524 -24.34 -15.35 -6.13
CA ALA A 524 -25.68 -15.94 -6.22
C ALA A 524 -26.62 -15.42 -5.14
N GLU A 525 -26.06 -15.05 -3.98
CA GLU A 525 -26.81 -14.48 -2.86
C GLU A 525 -26.44 -13.00 -2.68
N PRO A 526 -27.41 -12.11 -2.46
CA PRO A 526 -27.15 -10.70 -2.25
C PRO A 526 -26.40 -10.45 -0.96
N LEU A 527 -25.61 -9.38 -0.92
CA LEU A 527 -24.96 -8.85 0.27
C LEU A 527 -25.95 -8.02 1.07
N GLU A 528 -26.21 -8.41 2.32
CA GLU A 528 -27.25 -7.82 3.15
C GLU A 528 -26.85 -6.52 3.86
N ILE A 529 -25.54 -6.22 3.92
CA ILE A 529 -25.00 -5.10 4.70
C ILE A 529 -25.33 -3.73 4.07
N ALA A 530 -25.43 -3.66 2.74
CA ALA A 530 -25.69 -2.43 1.99
C ALA A 530 -26.37 -2.72 0.64
N ASP A 531 -27.00 -1.69 0.05
CA ASP A 531 -27.56 -1.73 -1.30
C ASP A 531 -26.50 -1.53 -2.36
N TYR A 532 -25.47 -0.69 -2.05
CA TYR A 532 -24.37 -0.36 -2.94
C TYR A 532 -23.03 -0.36 -2.22
N PHE A 533 -21.97 -0.65 -2.99
CA PHE A 533 -20.59 -0.69 -2.53
C PHE A 533 -19.75 0.27 -3.37
N ILE A 534 -19.01 1.13 -2.71
CA ILE A 534 -18.18 2.17 -3.35
C ILE A 534 -16.74 2.07 -2.88
N GLY A 535 -15.78 2.21 -3.81
CA GLY A 535 -14.36 2.38 -3.50
C GLY A 535 -13.91 3.81 -3.79
N LEU A 536 -13.23 4.42 -2.84
CA LEU A 536 -12.59 5.73 -2.95
C LEU A 536 -11.08 5.60 -2.78
N ASP A 537 -10.32 6.11 -3.74
CA ASP A 537 -8.86 6.21 -3.65
C ASP A 537 -8.35 7.53 -4.24
N VAL A 538 -7.21 7.99 -3.77
CA VAL A 538 -6.51 9.17 -4.28
C VAL A 538 -5.12 8.77 -4.72
N GLY A 539 -4.92 8.65 -6.03
CA GLY A 539 -3.61 8.40 -6.60
C GLY A 539 -2.67 9.59 -6.41
N ARG A 540 -1.37 9.33 -6.24
CA ARG A 540 -0.34 10.35 -6.05
C ARG A 540 0.88 10.08 -6.89
N MET A 541 1.41 11.16 -7.47
CA MET A 541 2.68 11.14 -8.17
C MET A 541 3.51 12.35 -7.72
N PRO A 542 4.80 12.17 -7.37
CA PRO A 542 5.69 13.30 -7.13
C PRO A 542 5.73 14.21 -8.35
N LYS A 543 5.69 15.53 -8.15
CA LYS A 543 5.93 16.48 -9.24
C LYS A 543 7.36 16.31 -9.76
N LYS A 544 7.56 16.24 -11.08
CA LYS A 544 8.91 16.25 -11.66
C LYS A 544 9.52 17.63 -11.42
N ASN A 545 10.69 17.68 -10.78
CA ASN A 545 11.49 18.89 -10.54
C ASN A 545 10.82 20.03 -9.74
N LEU A 546 9.73 19.75 -9.02
CA LEU A 546 9.04 20.71 -8.16
C LEU A 546 8.69 20.05 -6.82
N PRO A 547 8.68 20.81 -5.72
CA PRO A 547 8.21 20.28 -4.43
C PRO A 547 6.71 19.93 -4.50
N GLY A 548 6.33 18.87 -3.77
CA GLY A 548 4.95 18.42 -3.66
C GLY A 548 4.58 17.25 -4.57
N SER A 549 3.33 16.82 -4.52
CA SER A 549 2.77 15.75 -5.34
C SER A 549 1.60 16.26 -6.19
N LEU A 550 1.46 15.68 -7.37
CA LEU A 550 0.22 15.74 -8.12
C LEU A 550 -0.70 14.69 -7.52
N ASN A 551 -1.83 15.11 -7.02
CA ASN A 551 -2.86 14.20 -6.54
C ASN A 551 -3.96 14.16 -7.58
N VAL A 552 -4.26 12.98 -8.05
CA VAL A 552 -5.38 12.75 -8.93
C VAL A 552 -6.51 12.22 -8.08
N CYS A 553 -7.61 12.90 -8.11
CA CYS A 553 -8.76 12.42 -7.40
C CYS A 553 -9.32 11.13 -7.97
N ALA A 554 -9.84 10.47 -7.08
CA ALA A 554 -10.57 9.27 -6.97
C ALA A 554 -11.42 8.92 -8.18
N SER A 555 -11.30 7.70 -8.55
CA SER A 555 -12.38 7.05 -9.24
C SER A 555 -13.37 6.51 -8.21
N VAL A 556 -14.63 6.83 -8.40
CA VAL A 556 -15.72 6.19 -7.70
C VAL A 556 -16.23 5.02 -8.52
N ARG A 557 -16.43 3.90 -7.86
CA ARG A 557 -17.01 2.71 -8.46
C ARG A 557 -18.18 2.24 -7.69
N LEU A 558 -19.27 2.08 -8.40
CA LEU A 558 -20.53 1.64 -7.87
C LEU A 558 -20.79 0.18 -8.23
N TYR A 559 -21.00 -0.62 -7.19
CA TYR A 559 -21.38 -2.03 -7.30
C TYR A 559 -22.69 -2.25 -6.54
N GLY A 560 -23.58 -3.09 -7.09
CA GLY A 560 -24.85 -3.42 -6.48
C GLY A 560 -24.76 -4.59 -5.49
N LYS A 561 -25.91 -5.05 -5.00
CA LYS A 561 -26.02 -6.07 -3.93
C LYS A 561 -25.41 -7.43 -4.24
N GLN A 562 -25.41 -7.86 -5.48
CA GLN A 562 -24.74 -9.11 -5.90
C GLN A 562 -23.29 -8.87 -6.31
N GLY A 563 -22.75 -7.67 -6.06
CA GLY A 563 -21.44 -7.25 -6.48
C GLY A 563 -21.33 -7.04 -7.99
N GLU A 564 -22.45 -6.85 -8.67
CA GLU A 564 -22.48 -6.45 -10.06
C GLU A 564 -21.93 -5.03 -10.22
N PHE A 565 -21.04 -4.87 -11.20
CA PHE A 565 -20.51 -3.55 -11.55
C PHE A 565 -21.62 -2.74 -12.22
N VAL A 566 -21.89 -1.53 -11.71
CA VAL A 566 -22.90 -0.63 -12.24
C VAL A 566 -22.24 0.43 -13.14
N ARG A 567 -21.29 1.17 -12.61
CA ARG A 567 -20.51 2.17 -13.36
C ARG A 567 -19.29 2.67 -12.60
N CYS A 568 -18.40 3.31 -13.32
CA CYS A 568 -17.33 4.11 -12.72
C CYS A 568 -17.46 5.58 -13.15
N ARG A 569 -16.89 6.45 -12.31
CA ARG A 569 -16.68 7.85 -12.64
C ARG A 569 -15.27 8.25 -12.24
N VAL A 570 -14.61 8.95 -13.12
CA VAL A 570 -13.25 9.46 -12.93
C VAL A 570 -13.32 10.97 -12.96
N GLU A 571 -12.87 11.64 -11.92
CA GLU A 571 -12.79 13.10 -11.92
C GLU A 571 -11.49 13.61 -12.52
N ASP A 572 -11.59 14.69 -13.29
CA ASP A 572 -10.46 15.26 -14.05
C ASP A 572 -9.71 16.36 -13.29
N SER A 573 -10.00 16.54 -12.02
CA SER A 573 -9.36 17.59 -11.23
C SER A 573 -8.13 17.12 -10.49
N LEU A 574 -7.01 17.76 -10.73
CA LEU A 574 -5.82 17.67 -9.90
C LEU A 574 -6.10 18.42 -8.60
N THR A 575 -6.04 17.72 -7.46
CA THR A 575 -6.19 18.33 -6.13
C THR A 575 -4.84 18.47 -5.46
N GLU A 576 -4.67 19.53 -4.67
CA GLU A 576 -3.56 19.63 -3.72
C GLU A 576 -3.96 18.97 -2.41
N GLY A 577 -3.10 18.08 -1.89
CA GLY A 577 -3.36 17.37 -0.63
C GLY A 577 -4.03 16.00 -0.79
N GLU A 578 -4.38 15.40 0.34
CA GLU A 578 -4.97 14.05 0.45
C GLU A 578 -6.49 14.07 0.58
N GLU A 579 -7.04 15.22 0.93
CA GLU A 579 -8.47 15.42 1.11
C GLU A 579 -9.20 15.46 -0.23
N ILE A 580 -10.27 14.71 -0.35
CA ILE A 580 -11.16 14.75 -1.51
C ILE A 580 -12.12 15.95 -1.32
N PRO A 581 -12.07 16.98 -2.19
CA PRO A 581 -12.95 18.13 -2.07
C PRO A 581 -14.43 17.76 -2.17
N GLN A 582 -15.28 18.51 -1.47
CA GLN A 582 -16.74 18.30 -1.44
C GLN A 582 -17.34 18.20 -2.85
N ARG A 583 -17.01 19.13 -3.75
CA ARG A 583 -17.49 19.13 -5.13
C ARG A 583 -17.22 17.80 -5.85
N ILE A 584 -16.07 17.21 -5.60
CA ILE A 584 -15.68 15.96 -6.22
C ILE A 584 -16.48 14.79 -5.63
N LEU A 585 -16.64 14.75 -4.30
CA LEU A 585 -17.52 13.76 -3.66
C LEU A 585 -18.95 13.85 -4.17
N GLU A 586 -19.49 15.05 -4.33
CA GLU A 586 -20.84 15.27 -4.85
C GLU A 586 -20.97 14.80 -6.30
N ASN A 587 -20.00 15.08 -7.14
CA ASN A 587 -19.98 14.63 -8.53
C ASN A 587 -19.87 13.10 -8.64
N CYS A 588 -19.07 12.51 -7.77
CA CYS A 588 -18.79 11.07 -7.81
C CYS A 588 -19.93 10.22 -7.21
N LEU A 589 -20.76 10.77 -6.31
CA LEU A 589 -21.82 10.05 -5.63
C LEU A 589 -23.18 10.35 -6.29
N PRO A 590 -23.68 9.46 -7.17
CA PRO A 590 -24.87 9.71 -7.97
C PRO A 590 -26.11 9.76 -7.10
N GLN A 591 -26.81 10.90 -7.12
CA GLN A 591 -27.98 11.12 -6.26
C GLN A 591 -29.14 10.18 -6.56
N ALA A 592 -29.41 9.93 -7.84
CA ALA A 592 -30.56 9.14 -8.26
C ALA A 592 -30.50 7.70 -7.74
N GLU A 593 -29.32 7.06 -7.82
CA GLU A 593 -29.13 5.67 -7.39
C GLU A 593 -29.03 5.53 -5.88
N LEU A 594 -28.41 6.51 -5.22
CA LEU A 594 -28.11 6.40 -3.79
C LEU A 594 -29.21 6.92 -2.86
N LYS A 595 -30.24 7.61 -3.41
CA LYS A 595 -31.35 8.14 -2.62
C LYS A 595 -32.10 7.02 -1.90
N ASN A 596 -32.30 7.19 -0.58
CA ASN A 596 -32.96 6.23 0.31
C ASN A 596 -32.24 4.85 0.40
N LYS A 597 -30.93 4.80 0.13
CA LYS A 597 -30.15 3.56 0.11
C LYS A 597 -29.13 3.50 1.25
N THR A 598 -28.77 2.28 1.62
CA THR A 598 -27.60 2.03 2.46
C THR A 598 -26.39 1.80 1.56
N VAL A 599 -25.30 2.52 1.78
CA VAL A 599 -24.09 2.50 0.95
C VAL A 599 -22.87 2.25 1.82
N LEU A 600 -22.09 1.24 1.45
CA LEU A 600 -20.81 0.98 2.09
C LEU A 600 -19.71 1.60 1.24
N ILE A 601 -18.93 2.49 1.85
CA ILE A 601 -17.84 3.24 1.21
C ILE A 601 -16.52 2.79 1.79
N TYR A 602 -15.68 2.16 0.96
CA TYR A 602 -14.29 1.82 1.27
C TYR A 602 -13.38 2.98 0.85
N ARG A 603 -12.57 3.49 1.78
CA ARG A 603 -11.52 4.51 1.54
C ARG A 603 -10.14 3.87 1.66
N ASP A 604 -9.29 4.05 0.67
CA ASP A 604 -7.89 3.64 0.79
C ASP A 604 -7.15 4.53 1.80
N GLY A 605 -6.75 3.94 2.92
CA GLY A 605 -6.21 4.66 4.07
C GLY A 605 -7.29 5.38 4.90
N LYS A 606 -6.87 6.41 5.62
CA LYS A 606 -7.71 7.21 6.51
C LYS A 606 -8.52 8.25 5.71
N PHE A 607 -9.75 8.53 6.14
CA PHE A 607 -10.45 9.73 5.70
C PHE A 607 -9.69 10.99 6.13
N GLN A 608 -9.61 12.00 5.25
CA GLN A 608 -8.80 13.20 5.49
C GLN A 608 -9.69 14.44 5.62
N GLY A 609 -9.23 15.40 6.42
CA GLY A 609 -9.87 16.71 6.56
C GLY A 609 -11.37 16.61 6.81
N LYS A 610 -12.17 17.25 5.93
CA LYS A 610 -13.62 17.29 5.99
C LYS A 610 -14.33 16.19 5.18
N GLU A 611 -13.62 15.19 4.66
CA GLU A 611 -14.22 14.12 3.83
C GLU A 611 -15.43 13.47 4.53
N VAL A 612 -15.31 13.15 5.82
CA VAL A 612 -16.39 12.52 6.60
C VAL A 612 -17.59 13.45 6.73
N ASP A 613 -17.37 14.70 7.10
CA ASP A 613 -18.44 15.69 7.24
C ASP A 613 -19.19 15.90 5.92
N ASN A 614 -18.46 16.00 4.82
CA ASN A 614 -19.00 16.15 3.47
C ASN A 614 -19.83 14.91 3.05
N LEU A 615 -19.31 13.70 3.32
CA LEU A 615 -20.03 12.46 3.04
C LEU A 615 -21.33 12.36 3.86
N LEU A 616 -21.30 12.69 5.15
CA LEU A 616 -22.47 12.66 6.01
C LEU A 616 -23.49 13.76 5.64
N ALA A 617 -23.02 14.92 5.23
CA ALA A 617 -23.90 15.98 4.70
C ALA A 617 -24.60 15.51 3.42
N ARG A 618 -23.86 14.84 2.51
CA ARG A 618 -24.43 14.25 1.29
C ARG A 618 -25.44 13.16 1.63
N ALA A 619 -25.13 12.25 2.55
CA ALA A 619 -26.04 11.19 2.99
C ALA A 619 -27.38 11.77 3.48
N ARG A 620 -27.32 12.80 4.34
CA ARG A 620 -28.52 13.51 4.82
C ARG A 620 -29.34 14.15 3.69
N ALA A 621 -28.66 14.81 2.75
CA ALA A 621 -29.31 15.49 1.64
C ALA A 621 -30.10 14.55 0.73
N ILE A 622 -29.69 13.29 0.59
CA ILE A 622 -30.35 12.28 -0.26
C ILE A 622 -31.10 11.21 0.55
N ASN A 623 -31.25 11.42 1.86
CA ASN A 623 -31.84 10.45 2.79
C ASN A 623 -31.22 9.04 2.70
N ALA A 624 -29.88 8.96 2.56
CA ALA A 624 -29.13 7.71 2.49
C ALA A 624 -28.42 7.43 3.82
N LYS A 625 -27.98 6.19 4.01
CA LYS A 625 -27.15 5.74 5.14
C LYS A 625 -25.77 5.35 4.64
N PHE A 626 -24.72 6.00 5.13
CA PHE A 626 -23.36 5.71 4.72
C PHE A 626 -22.57 4.98 5.81
N ILE A 627 -22.12 3.77 5.49
CA ILE A 627 -21.17 2.99 6.27
C ILE A 627 -19.79 3.37 5.74
N LEU A 628 -18.98 4.02 6.58
CA LEU A 628 -17.65 4.52 6.19
C LEU A 628 -16.56 3.57 6.70
N VAL A 629 -15.76 3.00 5.80
CA VAL A 629 -14.74 2.01 6.12
C VAL A 629 -13.37 2.46 5.61
N GLU A 630 -12.45 2.67 6.53
CA GLU A 630 -11.05 2.92 6.25
C GLU A 630 -10.32 1.60 5.99
N CYS A 631 -9.57 1.51 4.90
CA CYS A 631 -8.83 0.31 4.50
C CYS A 631 -7.33 0.58 4.52
N TYR A 632 -6.59 -0.05 5.42
CA TYR A 632 -5.15 0.13 5.52
C TYR A 632 -4.42 -1.06 4.87
N LYS A 633 -3.39 -0.74 4.10
CA LYS A 633 -2.54 -1.71 3.37
C LYS A 633 -1.16 -1.93 4.02
N THR A 634 -0.76 -1.04 4.94
CA THR A 634 0.57 -1.03 5.59
C THR A 634 0.44 -0.85 7.09
N GLY A 635 1.47 -1.19 7.85
CA GLY A 635 1.44 -1.10 9.31
C GLY A 635 0.42 -2.06 9.93
N ILE A 636 0.37 -3.31 9.45
CA ILE A 636 -0.62 -4.30 9.86
C ILE A 636 0.10 -5.54 10.39
N PRO A 637 -0.26 -6.00 11.59
CA PRO A 637 0.26 -7.24 12.14
C PRO A 637 -0.03 -8.43 11.22
N ARG A 638 0.92 -9.36 11.11
CA ARG A 638 0.68 -10.62 10.40
C ARG A 638 -0.13 -11.56 11.29
N LEU A 639 -0.87 -12.44 10.62
CA LEU A 639 -1.63 -13.52 11.24
C LEU A 639 -1.09 -14.85 10.73
N TYR A 640 -1.17 -15.89 11.58
CA TYR A 640 -0.63 -17.21 11.28
C TYR A 640 -1.58 -18.29 11.79
N ASN A 641 -1.53 -19.44 11.14
CA ASN A 641 -1.90 -20.71 11.77
C ASN A 641 -0.71 -21.17 12.61
N PHE A 642 -0.96 -21.65 13.81
CA PHE A 642 0.07 -22.15 14.74
C PHE A 642 -0.21 -23.60 15.10
N GLU A 643 0.61 -24.49 14.54
CA GLU A 643 0.49 -25.94 14.72
C GLU A 643 1.87 -26.53 14.97
N GLN A 644 1.93 -27.57 15.82
CA GLN A 644 3.19 -28.27 16.13
C GLN A 644 4.33 -27.32 16.58
N LYS A 645 3.99 -26.25 17.30
CA LYS A 645 4.92 -25.20 17.75
C LYS A 645 5.53 -24.36 16.62
N GLN A 646 4.97 -24.40 15.41
CA GLN A 646 5.43 -23.64 14.25
C GLN A 646 4.33 -22.72 13.71
N ILE A 647 4.75 -21.55 13.21
CA ILE A 647 3.87 -20.67 12.45
C ILE A 647 3.79 -21.15 11.00
N ASN A 648 2.58 -21.14 10.46
CA ASN A 648 2.26 -21.58 9.11
C ASN A 648 1.39 -20.56 8.38
N ALA A 649 1.15 -20.80 7.09
CA ALA A 649 0.29 -19.96 6.27
C ALA A 649 -1.10 -19.79 6.90
N PRO A 650 -1.58 -18.55 7.07
CA PRO A 650 -2.92 -18.33 7.58
C PRO A 650 -3.96 -18.72 6.52
N SER A 651 -5.09 -19.22 6.96
CA SER A 651 -6.22 -19.51 6.09
C SER A 651 -6.79 -18.20 5.51
N LYS A 652 -7.17 -18.21 4.23
CA LYS A 652 -7.93 -17.12 3.64
C LYS A 652 -9.26 -16.96 4.38
N GLY A 653 -9.61 -15.74 4.75
CA GLY A 653 -10.77 -15.43 5.57
C GLY A 653 -10.49 -15.38 7.07
N LEU A 654 -9.30 -15.75 7.55
CA LEU A 654 -8.92 -15.54 8.93
C LEU A 654 -9.03 -14.06 9.28
N ALA A 655 -9.84 -13.77 10.29
CA ALA A 655 -10.09 -12.42 10.80
C ALA A 655 -9.69 -12.34 12.28
N PHE A 656 -9.13 -11.20 12.65
CA PHE A 656 -8.75 -10.87 14.01
C PHE A 656 -9.27 -9.47 14.38
N ALA A 657 -10.24 -9.37 15.31
CA ALA A 657 -10.76 -8.10 15.80
C ALA A 657 -9.79 -7.45 16.76
N LEU A 658 -9.40 -6.22 16.48
CA LEU A 658 -8.67 -5.36 17.41
C LEU A 658 -9.63 -4.68 18.39
N SER A 659 -10.80 -4.28 17.91
CA SER A 659 -11.85 -3.60 18.67
C SER A 659 -13.24 -3.93 18.10
N LYS A 660 -14.29 -3.31 18.65
CA LYS A 660 -15.65 -3.44 18.11
C LYS A 660 -15.81 -2.86 16.70
N ARG A 661 -14.89 -2.00 16.25
CA ARG A 661 -14.94 -1.29 14.96
C ARG A 661 -13.77 -1.60 14.05
N GLU A 662 -12.83 -2.45 14.48
CA GLU A 662 -11.58 -2.63 13.74
C GLU A 662 -11.18 -4.10 13.66
N VAL A 663 -10.82 -4.56 12.46
CA VAL A 663 -10.49 -5.96 12.18
C VAL A 663 -9.34 -6.07 11.19
N ILE A 664 -8.47 -7.04 11.43
CA ILE A 664 -7.41 -7.49 10.52
C ILE A 664 -7.90 -8.74 9.80
N LEU A 665 -7.73 -8.78 8.48
CA LEU A 665 -8.32 -9.79 7.62
C LEU A 665 -7.34 -10.34 6.59
N ILE A 666 -7.23 -11.65 6.47
CA ILE A 666 -6.52 -12.34 5.40
C ILE A 666 -7.45 -12.50 4.19
N THR A 667 -7.26 -11.67 3.17
CA THR A 667 -8.10 -11.65 1.96
C THR A 667 -7.54 -12.46 0.81
N SER A 668 -6.25 -12.77 0.82
CA SER A 668 -5.57 -13.48 -0.26
C SER A 668 -4.63 -14.55 0.27
N GLN A 669 -4.46 -15.61 -0.50
CA GLN A 669 -3.41 -16.61 -0.28
C GLN A 669 -2.26 -16.36 -1.25
N VAL A 670 -1.06 -16.56 -0.77
CA VAL A 670 0.16 -16.54 -1.59
C VAL A 670 0.88 -17.88 -1.43
N SER A 671 1.52 -18.36 -2.49
CA SER A 671 2.35 -19.56 -2.35
C SER A 671 3.53 -19.26 -1.41
N GLU A 672 3.99 -20.27 -0.70
CA GLU A 672 5.14 -20.13 0.22
C GLU A 672 6.38 -19.54 -0.47
N GLN A 673 6.58 -19.84 -1.75
CA GLN A 673 7.66 -19.28 -2.57
C GLN A 673 7.57 -17.74 -2.76
N ILE A 674 6.38 -17.16 -2.55
CA ILE A 674 6.16 -15.71 -2.68
C ILE A 674 6.31 -15.01 -1.33
N GLY A 675 6.24 -15.74 -0.22
CA GLY A 675 6.37 -15.23 1.15
C GLY A 675 5.06 -15.28 1.94
N VAL A 676 4.94 -14.42 2.94
CA VAL A 676 3.79 -14.39 3.86
C VAL A 676 2.71 -13.43 3.34
N PRO A 677 1.43 -13.81 3.31
CA PRO A 677 0.35 -12.93 2.86
C PRO A 677 0.28 -11.66 3.71
N ARG A 678 -0.03 -10.54 3.05
CA ARG A 678 -0.22 -9.26 3.72
C ARG A 678 -1.70 -9.09 4.07
N PRO A 679 -2.07 -8.97 5.35
CA PRO A 679 -3.45 -8.73 5.76
C PRO A 679 -3.99 -7.39 5.27
N LEU A 680 -5.30 -7.22 5.30
CA LEU A 680 -6.00 -5.95 5.17
C LEU A 680 -6.53 -5.54 6.53
N ARG A 681 -6.38 -4.27 6.92
CA ARG A 681 -6.98 -3.73 8.15
C ARG A 681 -8.18 -2.87 7.77
N LEU A 682 -9.33 -3.19 8.31
CA LEU A 682 -10.59 -2.47 8.11
C LEU A 682 -10.99 -1.79 9.40
N LYS A 683 -11.34 -0.51 9.31
CA LYS A 683 -11.83 0.26 10.45
C LYS A 683 -13.10 1.00 10.07
N VAL A 684 -14.19 0.69 10.78
CA VAL A 684 -15.46 1.39 10.65
C VAL A 684 -15.33 2.75 11.34
N HIS A 685 -15.61 3.83 10.60
CA HIS A 685 -15.52 5.18 11.13
C HIS A 685 -16.68 5.43 12.11
N GLU A 686 -16.39 6.08 13.23
CA GLU A 686 -17.34 6.25 14.34
C GLU A 686 -18.57 7.10 14.00
N LEU A 687 -18.41 8.06 13.10
CA LEU A 687 -19.49 8.98 12.68
C LEU A 687 -20.38 8.39 11.57
N GLY A 688 -19.97 7.28 10.93
CA GLY A 688 -20.77 6.57 9.94
C GLY A 688 -21.79 5.62 10.61
N GLU A 689 -22.65 5.01 9.78
CA GLU A 689 -23.54 3.94 10.24
C GLU A 689 -22.72 2.77 10.80
N GLN A 690 -23.14 2.24 11.94
CA GLN A 690 -22.46 1.14 12.61
C GLN A 690 -22.91 -0.21 12.04
N VAL A 691 -21.98 -1.14 11.94
CA VAL A 691 -22.22 -2.46 11.36
C VAL A 691 -21.57 -3.56 12.17
N ASN A 692 -22.08 -4.77 12.05
CA ASN A 692 -21.44 -5.93 12.61
C ASN A 692 -20.14 -6.27 11.83
N LEU A 693 -19.01 -6.36 12.54
CA LEU A 693 -17.71 -6.65 11.91
C LEU A 693 -17.69 -7.99 11.17
N LYS A 694 -18.43 -9.01 11.62
CA LYS A 694 -18.49 -10.29 10.92
C LYS A 694 -19.20 -10.18 9.58
N GLN A 695 -20.25 -9.36 9.50
CA GLN A 695 -20.92 -9.06 8.23
C GLN A 695 -20.02 -8.25 7.30
N LEU A 696 -19.30 -7.25 7.84
CA LEU A 696 -18.33 -6.47 7.06
C LEU A 696 -17.22 -7.37 6.49
N VAL A 697 -16.67 -8.28 7.29
CA VAL A 697 -15.63 -9.23 6.87
C VAL A 697 -16.16 -10.15 5.78
N ASP A 698 -17.32 -10.77 5.97
CA ASP A 698 -17.96 -11.66 4.98
C ASP A 698 -18.19 -10.93 3.64
N THR A 699 -18.74 -9.72 3.71
CA THR A 699 -18.96 -8.85 2.56
C THR A 699 -17.65 -8.51 1.85
N THR A 700 -16.64 -8.07 2.60
CA THR A 700 -15.32 -7.71 2.03
C THR A 700 -14.68 -8.91 1.33
N LEU A 701 -14.73 -10.10 1.94
CA LEU A 701 -14.21 -11.33 1.34
C LEU A 701 -14.96 -11.71 0.07
N LYS A 702 -16.29 -11.69 0.06
CA LYS A 702 -17.10 -11.99 -1.10
C LYS A 702 -16.83 -11.01 -2.26
N LEU A 703 -16.64 -9.73 -1.96
CA LEU A 703 -16.28 -8.73 -2.98
C LEU A 703 -14.88 -8.97 -3.57
N THR A 704 -13.94 -9.64 -2.88
CA THR A 704 -12.66 -10.01 -3.51
C THR A 704 -12.81 -11.09 -4.57
N LEU A 705 -13.88 -11.91 -4.52
CA LEU A 705 -14.10 -13.00 -5.46
C LEU A 705 -14.54 -12.55 -6.86
N LEU A 706 -14.97 -11.30 -7.01
CA LEU A 706 -15.57 -10.77 -8.24
C LEU A 706 -14.55 -10.06 -9.15
N HIS A 707 -13.29 -10.46 -9.06
CA HIS A 707 -12.24 -9.98 -9.96
C HIS A 707 -12.21 -10.82 -11.23
N TYR A 708 -12.44 -10.20 -12.38
CA TYR A 708 -12.53 -10.89 -13.67
C TYR A 708 -11.19 -10.94 -14.42
N GLY A 709 -10.24 -10.06 -14.13
CA GLY A 709 -8.95 -9.99 -14.82
C GLY A 709 -7.95 -11.08 -14.43
N SER A 710 -8.23 -11.86 -13.39
CA SER A 710 -7.42 -12.99 -12.94
C SER A 710 -8.25 -13.97 -12.14
N LEU A 711 -7.87 -15.26 -12.17
CA LEU A 711 -8.46 -16.27 -11.26
C LEU A 711 -7.97 -16.15 -9.83
N LYS A 712 -6.86 -15.44 -9.60
CA LYS A 712 -6.38 -15.13 -8.26
C LYS A 712 -7.13 -13.92 -7.71
N ASP A 713 -7.71 -14.10 -6.54
CA ASP A 713 -8.44 -13.03 -5.90
C ASP A 713 -7.49 -11.93 -5.42
N PRO A 714 -7.84 -10.65 -5.63
CA PRO A 714 -7.04 -9.52 -5.16
C PRO A 714 -7.09 -9.41 -3.64
N ARG A 715 -6.13 -8.70 -3.08
CA ARG A 715 -6.10 -8.38 -1.65
C ARG A 715 -7.24 -7.42 -1.25
N LEU A 716 -7.57 -6.47 -2.12
CA LEU A 716 -8.60 -5.46 -1.88
C LEU A 716 -9.97 -5.93 -2.40
N PRO A 717 -11.10 -5.55 -1.78
CA PRO A 717 -12.42 -5.73 -2.36
C PRO A 717 -12.50 -4.98 -3.69
N ILE A 718 -13.21 -5.53 -4.68
CA ILE A 718 -13.21 -5.00 -6.05
C ILE A 718 -13.56 -3.51 -6.18
N PRO A 719 -14.46 -2.91 -5.37
CA PRO A 719 -14.70 -1.47 -5.46
C PRO A 719 -13.42 -0.67 -5.19
N LEU A 720 -12.67 -1.04 -4.16
CA LEU A 720 -11.43 -0.37 -3.79
C LEU A 720 -10.26 -0.74 -4.71
N TYR A 721 -10.13 -2.03 -5.05
CA TYR A 721 -9.10 -2.51 -5.98
C TYR A 721 -9.10 -1.75 -7.30
N GLY A 722 -10.27 -1.56 -7.82
CA GLY A 722 -10.36 -0.87 -9.06
C GLY A 722 -10.18 0.63 -8.93
N ALA A 723 -10.57 1.28 -7.81
CA ALA A 723 -10.28 2.68 -7.55
C ALA A 723 -8.75 2.91 -7.52
N ASP A 724 -8.03 2.05 -6.81
CA ASP A 724 -6.55 2.05 -6.70
C ASP A 724 -5.88 1.96 -8.11
N ILE A 725 -6.31 1.03 -8.94
CA ILE A 725 -5.76 0.87 -10.30
C ILE A 725 -6.06 2.08 -11.18
N ILE A 726 -7.28 2.60 -11.18
CA ILE A 726 -7.61 3.77 -12.01
C ILE A 726 -6.81 4.99 -11.57
N ALA A 727 -6.77 5.27 -10.27
CA ALA A 727 -5.99 6.39 -9.76
C ALA A 727 -4.52 6.29 -10.20
N TYR A 728 -3.92 5.10 -10.11
CA TYR A 728 -2.57 4.85 -10.61
C TYR A 728 -2.44 5.03 -12.13
N ARG A 729 -3.35 4.47 -12.93
CA ARG A 729 -3.32 4.57 -14.40
C ARG A 729 -3.51 6.01 -14.88
N ARG A 730 -4.38 6.76 -14.21
CA ARG A 730 -4.58 8.16 -14.53
C ARG A 730 -3.32 9.00 -14.33
N LEU A 731 -2.57 8.74 -13.28
CA LEU A 731 -1.26 9.37 -13.06
C LEU A 731 -0.27 9.08 -14.20
N GLN A 732 -0.42 7.93 -14.86
CA GLN A 732 0.33 7.57 -16.06
C GLN A 732 -0.26 8.19 -17.35
N GLY A 733 -1.34 8.97 -17.26
CA GLY A 733 -2.06 9.52 -18.40
C GLY A 733 -2.92 8.52 -19.15
N ILE A 734 -3.26 7.37 -18.54
CA ILE A 734 -4.08 6.30 -19.12
C ILE A 734 -5.48 6.37 -18.52
N TYR A 735 -6.41 6.94 -19.24
CA TYR A 735 -7.82 7.05 -18.85
C TYR A 735 -8.69 7.18 -20.10
N PRO A 736 -9.97 6.77 -20.05
CA PRO A 736 -10.87 6.91 -21.19
C PRO A 736 -11.22 8.37 -21.44
N SER A 737 -11.59 8.67 -22.67
CA SER A 737 -12.08 10.00 -23.06
C SER A 737 -13.40 10.38 -22.38
N LEU A 738 -14.21 9.37 -22.02
CA LEU A 738 -15.41 9.55 -21.21
C LEU A 738 -15.08 9.42 -19.72
N LEU A 739 -15.48 10.41 -18.93
CA LEU A 739 -15.27 10.42 -17.48
C LEU A 739 -16.23 9.46 -16.73
N GLU A 740 -17.27 9.00 -17.38
CA GLU A 740 -18.24 8.03 -16.85
C GLU A 740 -18.41 6.89 -17.84
N ASP A 741 -18.28 5.64 -17.37
CA ASP A 741 -18.31 4.44 -18.20
C ASP A 741 -18.93 3.26 -17.43
N ASP A 742 -19.60 2.37 -18.16
CA ASP A 742 -20.12 1.09 -17.69
C ASP A 742 -19.21 -0.10 -18.06
N CYS A 743 -18.04 0.17 -18.68
CA CYS A 743 -17.02 -0.81 -19.02
C CYS A 743 -15.86 -0.82 -18.02
N GLN A 744 -15.27 -2.01 -17.81
CA GLN A 744 -14.14 -2.19 -16.88
C GLN A 744 -12.78 -2.09 -17.58
N PHE A 745 -12.48 -0.95 -18.21
CA PHE A 745 -11.27 -0.72 -19.04
C PHE A 745 -9.94 -0.93 -18.30
N TRP A 746 -9.93 -0.90 -17.02
CA TRP A 746 -8.72 -0.99 -16.18
C TRP A 746 -8.23 -2.42 -15.92
N LEU A 747 -9.02 -3.43 -16.16
CA LEU A 747 -8.70 -4.84 -15.99
C LEU A 747 -7.50 -5.31 -16.83
#